data_f0cf043a35a4b911d4e65286fd3cd4e5
#
_entry.id   f0cf043a35a4b911d4e65286fd3cd4e5
#
_cell.length_a   1.000
_cell.length_b   1.000
_cell.length_c   1.000
_cell.angle_alpha   90.00
_cell.angle_beta   90.00
_cell.angle_gamma   90.00
#
_symmetry.space_group_name_H-M   'P 1'
#
loop_
_entity.id
_entity.type
_entity.pdbx_description
1 polymer ?
#
loop_
_entity_poly.entity_id
_entity_poly.type
_entity_poly.pdbx_seq_one_letter_code
_entity_poly.pdbx_strand_id
1 'polypeptide(L)'
;MYLQRAFPRGEVKETALQEAKVWKEKHLEGAKLGKRSVNDIASLVGPTNAGGRVVDVEIPFDHPNTYYIAAASGGIFKTEDGGATWVAIFDDQGTLTMGDISISRNNTNLIWAGTGEADAGHAHSGNGVYKSVNGGVTWESKGLLDVGTVGKVLIDPNDDNTVFVAAMGPVYRNSENKGIYRSKDGGNNWTKVLYINDATGGIDIAMHPSNSNIIYASMWQREFTEDNRSYGGPNSGIYRSVDGGNTWEELDNELSTSNTISRIKLEIAPSNPNVIYALYINAAGNIDGFYASNNGGDNWEQGNTNIMVSAGFNEYFGDIYIDPTDESVLYNMGFWVYKSTNGGQSWTQIFDGVHADQQSFAFNPINPSQIIIGNDGGVYKSDDGGTNFEKINNLPITQFYRLHVNVNGSNILYGGAQDNGSWRSVTSDGIDNWEKINDGDGMQPLANSIDDSYWFSSTQGGQFYRGGTLGSSSGFVEVTPTIGADERNNWDTPVALDPSDAETLYYGTNKLHKTTDAGDTWTLISPDLSNGPGSGSSTFGTMTTIDVSTIDNDIIYAGLDDGNIWMTENGGTDWTKISDDLPVRWVTKVYSDRENSNKVYATFSGYRYGEDNGNIYVSEDRGQNWTALGATLPDIPINDVVTDNEGNIILGTDAGPFISTNQGETWETLGINLPSVIVTDLQIDDENNTLYLATYGRSMYKIDLSSVVSNNEEFASSGDQFTIAPNPASTYAIITLPKTAQQISAIVYNSFGEVIIQNSYSNSQSFNLSVSNLASGTYFLRIETESARSIQKLVVL
;
A
#
# COMPACT_ATOMS: atom_id res chain seq x y z
N MET A 1 7.49 2.15 8.43
CA MET A 1 6.30 1.35 8.77
C MET A 1 6.61 0.04 9.50
N TYR A 2 7.55 -0.82 9.03
CA TYR A 2 7.81 -2.09 9.73
C TYR A 2 8.28 -1.92 11.16
N LEU A 3 9.33 -1.14 11.41
CA LEU A 3 9.86 -0.90 12.74
C LEU A 3 8.77 -0.41 13.70
N GLN A 4 7.93 0.48 13.23
CA GLN A 4 6.77 0.99 13.93
C GLN A 4 5.83 -0.13 14.39
N ARG A 5 5.57 -1.14 13.54
CA ARG A 5 4.67 -2.26 13.82
C ARG A 5 5.33 -3.36 14.65
N ALA A 6 6.62 -3.53 14.50
CA ALA A 6 7.41 -4.56 15.19
C ALA A 6 7.81 -4.19 16.62
N PHE A 7 7.86 -2.92 16.97
CA PHE A 7 8.27 -2.46 18.30
C PHE A 7 7.24 -2.87 19.37
N PRO A 8 7.65 -3.34 20.56
CA PRO A 8 9.03 -3.53 21.03
C PRO A 8 9.62 -4.92 20.79
N ARG A 9 8.90 -5.85 20.19
CA ARG A 9 9.30 -7.28 20.09
C ARG A 9 10.13 -7.63 18.86
N GLY A 10 10.30 -6.71 17.92
CA GLY A 10 10.99 -6.97 16.65
C GLY A 10 10.21 -7.87 15.67
N GLU A 11 8.94 -8.18 15.94
CA GLU A 11 8.12 -9.10 15.14
C GLU A 11 6.83 -8.45 14.66
N VAL A 12 6.40 -8.83 13.44
CA VAL A 12 5.10 -8.48 12.87
C VAL A 12 4.22 -9.73 12.84
N LYS A 13 2.95 -9.58 13.21
CA LYS A 13 1.97 -10.68 13.15
C LYS A 13 1.43 -10.82 11.73
N GLU A 14 2.01 -11.71 10.94
CA GLU A 14 1.70 -11.90 9.50
C GLU A 14 0.24 -12.30 9.24
N THR A 15 -0.42 -12.98 10.19
CA THR A 15 -1.83 -13.38 10.07
C THR A 15 -2.82 -12.26 10.41
N ALA A 16 -2.35 -11.11 10.92
CA ALA A 16 -3.22 -10.07 11.47
C ALA A 16 -4.23 -9.50 10.47
N LEU A 17 -3.80 -9.23 9.23
CA LEU A 17 -4.71 -8.72 8.19
C LEU A 17 -5.76 -9.76 7.79
N GLN A 18 -5.39 -11.04 7.70
CA GLN A 18 -6.34 -12.12 7.42
C GLN A 18 -7.34 -12.30 8.57
N GLU A 19 -6.87 -12.21 9.83
CA GLU A 19 -7.75 -12.24 11.01
C GLU A 19 -8.70 -11.04 11.03
N ALA A 20 -8.22 -9.86 10.69
CA ALA A 20 -9.04 -8.65 10.58
C ALA A 20 -10.10 -8.77 9.47
N LYS A 21 -9.77 -9.36 8.32
CA LYS A 21 -10.74 -9.66 7.26
C LYS A 21 -11.84 -10.60 7.76
N VAL A 22 -11.48 -11.71 8.40
CA VAL A 22 -12.44 -12.65 8.99
C VAL A 22 -13.32 -11.97 10.04
N TRP A 23 -12.74 -11.05 10.82
CA TRP A 23 -13.48 -10.24 11.78
C TRP A 23 -14.49 -9.33 11.06
N LYS A 24 -14.09 -8.61 10.01
CA LYS A 24 -14.97 -7.76 9.18
C LYS A 24 -16.11 -8.57 8.58
N GLU A 25 -15.84 -9.71 7.97
CA GLU A 25 -16.86 -10.59 7.37
C GLU A 25 -17.91 -11.03 8.39
N LYS A 26 -17.50 -11.44 9.58
CA LYS A 26 -18.41 -11.83 10.67
C LYS A 26 -19.28 -10.67 11.15
N HIS A 27 -18.73 -9.44 11.21
CA HIS A 27 -19.48 -8.25 11.62
C HIS A 27 -20.44 -7.80 10.53
N LEU A 28 -20.05 -7.87 9.27
CA LEU A 28 -20.93 -7.63 8.12
C LEU A 28 -22.05 -8.68 8.02
N GLU A 29 -21.77 -9.97 8.33
CA GLU A 29 -22.82 -11.00 8.42
C GLU A 29 -23.74 -10.79 9.62
N GLY A 30 -23.23 -10.34 10.76
CA GLY A 30 -24.01 -9.98 11.94
C GLY A 30 -24.93 -8.79 11.68
N ALA A 31 -24.51 -7.83 10.86
CA ALA A 31 -25.33 -6.73 10.37
C ALA A 31 -26.50 -7.23 9.50
N LYS A 32 -26.32 -8.28 8.70
CA LYS A 32 -27.41 -8.96 7.95
C LYS A 32 -28.51 -9.58 8.85
N LEU A 33 -28.23 -9.80 10.13
CA LEU A 33 -29.14 -10.37 11.10
C LEU A 33 -29.89 -9.32 11.95
N GLY A 34 -29.95 -8.06 11.51
CA GLY A 34 -30.76 -7.00 12.15
C GLY A 34 -30.01 -6.17 13.21
N LYS A 35 -28.68 -6.25 13.27
CA LYS A 35 -27.87 -5.25 13.98
C LYS A 35 -27.52 -4.12 13.00
N ARG A 36 -27.59 -2.87 13.44
CA ARG A 36 -27.22 -1.68 12.68
C ARG A 36 -25.81 -1.83 12.12
N SER A 37 -25.64 -1.47 10.87
CA SER A 37 -24.32 -1.34 10.23
C SER A 37 -24.23 0.11 9.75
N VAL A 38 -23.17 0.79 10.17
CA VAL A 38 -22.77 2.10 9.63
C VAL A 38 -22.08 1.82 8.28
N ASN A 39 -22.89 1.54 7.26
CA ASN A 39 -22.40 1.15 5.93
C ASN A 39 -22.62 2.32 4.99
N ASP A 40 -21.70 3.25 4.95
CA ASP A 40 -21.67 4.24 3.88
C ASP A 40 -20.62 3.91 2.82
N ILE A 41 -20.77 4.50 1.65
CA ILE A 41 -19.87 4.36 0.52
C ILE A 41 -18.77 5.41 0.64
N ALA A 42 -17.53 4.96 0.67
CA ALA A 42 -16.38 5.83 0.54
C ALA A 42 -16.24 6.27 -0.92
N SER A 43 -16.12 7.56 -1.16
CA SER A 43 -15.92 8.12 -2.49
C SER A 43 -14.47 8.51 -2.69
N LEU A 44 -13.85 8.05 -3.79
CA LEU A 44 -12.51 8.45 -4.16
C LEU A 44 -12.46 9.97 -4.40
N VAL A 45 -11.46 10.63 -3.83
CA VAL A 45 -11.18 12.05 -4.09
C VAL A 45 -9.84 12.27 -4.82
N GLY A 46 -9.13 11.19 -5.10
CA GLY A 46 -7.88 11.20 -5.86
C GLY A 46 -6.62 11.24 -4.97
N PRO A 47 -5.49 11.54 -5.57
CA PRO A 47 -5.23 11.70 -7.00
C PRO A 47 -5.26 10.38 -7.77
N THR A 48 -5.51 10.47 -9.07
CA THR A 48 -5.29 9.37 -10.01
C THR A 48 -4.13 9.66 -10.98
N ASN A 49 -3.55 10.86 -10.88
CA ASN A 49 -2.44 11.32 -11.72
C ASN A 49 -1.09 11.41 -10.98
N ALA A 50 -1.05 11.21 -9.66
CA ALA A 50 0.20 11.26 -8.89
C ALA A 50 1.08 10.02 -9.14
N GLY A 51 0.49 8.83 -9.11
CA GLY A 51 1.19 7.56 -9.24
C GLY A 51 1.37 6.85 -7.90
N GLY A 52 2.05 5.72 -7.93
CA GLY A 52 2.38 4.84 -6.81
C GLY A 52 3.07 3.59 -7.34
N ARG A 53 3.69 2.80 -6.48
CA ARG A 53 4.53 1.67 -6.88
C ARG A 53 3.75 0.56 -7.57
N VAL A 54 4.22 0.15 -8.75
CA VAL A 54 3.72 -0.97 -9.55
C VAL A 54 4.82 -2.02 -9.67
N VAL A 55 4.67 -3.12 -8.96
CA VAL A 55 5.68 -4.18 -8.84
C VAL A 55 5.64 -5.19 -9.98
N ASP A 56 4.49 -5.33 -10.66
CA ASP A 56 4.40 -6.21 -11.82
C ASP A 56 3.36 -5.73 -12.84
N VAL A 57 3.61 -6.04 -14.12
CA VAL A 57 2.74 -5.75 -15.26
C VAL A 57 2.65 -6.96 -16.18
N GLU A 58 1.45 -7.41 -16.50
CA GLU A 58 1.20 -8.55 -17.39
C GLU A 58 0.24 -8.19 -18.52
N ILE A 59 0.56 -8.66 -19.73
CA ILE A 59 -0.28 -8.51 -20.95
C ILE A 59 -0.64 -9.90 -21.48
N PRO A 60 -1.92 -10.30 -21.50
CA PRO A 60 -2.34 -11.56 -22.09
C PRO A 60 -1.97 -11.65 -23.58
N PHE A 61 -1.48 -12.81 -24.04
CA PHE A 61 -0.94 -12.97 -25.38
C PHE A 61 -1.95 -12.75 -26.51
N ASP A 62 -3.25 -12.94 -26.26
CA ASP A 62 -4.36 -12.81 -27.21
C ASP A 62 -5.19 -11.51 -27.02
N HIS A 63 -4.87 -10.71 -25.98
CA HIS A 63 -5.58 -9.47 -25.66
C HIS A 63 -4.59 -8.31 -25.45
N PRO A 64 -4.01 -7.75 -26.51
CA PRO A 64 -2.89 -6.79 -26.44
C PRO A 64 -3.23 -5.43 -25.83
N ASN A 65 -4.52 -5.10 -25.65
CA ASN A 65 -4.99 -3.89 -24.98
C ASN A 65 -5.46 -4.16 -23.54
N THR A 66 -5.38 -5.41 -23.08
CA THR A 66 -5.68 -5.78 -21.69
C THR A 66 -4.38 -5.81 -20.91
N TYR A 67 -4.32 -5.01 -19.85
CA TYR A 67 -3.17 -5.02 -18.92
C TYR A 67 -3.66 -5.38 -17.53
N TYR A 68 -2.85 -6.17 -16.83
CA TYR A 68 -2.98 -6.40 -15.40
C TYR A 68 -1.78 -5.77 -14.73
N ILE A 69 -2.00 -5.02 -13.66
CA ILE A 69 -0.92 -4.48 -12.85
C ILE A 69 -1.08 -4.91 -11.40
N ALA A 70 0.04 -5.21 -10.75
CA ALA A 70 0.15 -5.38 -9.32
C ALA A 70 0.67 -4.10 -8.69
N ALA A 71 -0.17 -3.36 -7.98
CA ALA A 71 0.27 -2.24 -7.15
C ALA A 71 0.79 -2.77 -5.82
N ALA A 72 1.98 -2.35 -5.38
CA ALA A 72 2.69 -2.89 -4.22
C ALA A 72 1.82 -3.03 -2.95
N SER A 73 0.97 -2.04 -2.69
CA SER A 73 0.07 -2.00 -1.53
C SER A 73 -1.39 -1.75 -1.93
N GLY A 74 -1.69 -1.79 -3.25
CA GLY A 74 -2.99 -1.44 -3.82
C GLY A 74 -3.77 -2.62 -4.41
N GLY A 75 -3.22 -3.84 -4.43
CA GLY A 75 -3.85 -5.00 -5.06
C GLY A 75 -3.67 -5.01 -6.59
N ILE A 76 -4.55 -5.71 -7.29
CA ILE A 76 -4.48 -5.90 -8.74
C ILE A 76 -5.53 -5.05 -9.44
N PHE A 77 -5.10 -4.33 -10.48
CA PHE A 77 -5.98 -3.59 -11.39
C PHE A 77 -5.92 -4.19 -12.78
N LYS A 78 -7.05 -4.11 -13.48
CA LYS A 78 -7.21 -4.55 -14.87
C LYS A 78 -7.72 -3.41 -15.73
N THR A 79 -7.16 -3.27 -16.94
CA THR A 79 -7.72 -2.48 -18.04
C THR A 79 -7.99 -3.38 -19.24
N GLU A 80 -9.00 -3.06 -20.07
CA GLU A 80 -9.29 -3.75 -21.33
C GLU A 80 -9.22 -2.80 -22.53
N ASP A 81 -8.86 -1.53 -22.27
CA ASP A 81 -8.84 -0.44 -23.25
C ASP A 81 -7.49 0.28 -23.36
N GLY A 82 -6.42 -0.42 -22.98
CA GLY A 82 -5.04 0.10 -23.08
C GLY A 82 -4.68 1.13 -22.02
N GLY A 83 -5.36 1.11 -20.87
CA GLY A 83 -5.10 1.99 -19.74
C GLY A 83 -6.00 3.22 -19.65
N ALA A 84 -7.03 3.34 -20.51
CA ALA A 84 -7.96 4.46 -20.44
C ALA A 84 -8.90 4.34 -19.23
N THR A 85 -9.32 3.11 -18.88
CA THR A 85 -10.10 2.84 -17.67
C THR A 85 -9.54 1.64 -16.91
N TRP A 86 -9.69 1.63 -15.58
CA TRP A 86 -9.17 0.60 -14.71
C TRP A 86 -10.22 0.09 -13.74
N VAL A 87 -10.17 -1.21 -13.46
CA VAL A 87 -11.03 -1.87 -12.48
C VAL A 87 -10.15 -2.59 -11.46
N ALA A 88 -10.38 -2.34 -10.18
CA ALA A 88 -9.76 -3.11 -9.12
C ALA A 88 -10.39 -4.51 -9.04
N ILE A 89 -9.58 -5.55 -9.11
CA ILE A 89 -10.07 -6.94 -9.21
C ILE A 89 -9.58 -7.84 -8.06
N PHE A 90 -8.93 -7.27 -7.03
CA PHE A 90 -8.36 -8.04 -5.92
C PHE A 90 -8.85 -7.58 -4.54
N ASP A 91 -9.81 -6.68 -4.47
CA ASP A 91 -10.27 -5.97 -3.26
C ASP A 91 -10.87 -6.88 -2.18
N ASP A 92 -11.40 -8.03 -2.57
CA ASP A 92 -12.00 -9.00 -1.66
C ASP A 92 -10.99 -9.93 -0.98
N GLN A 93 -9.69 -9.74 -1.23
CA GLN A 93 -8.69 -10.63 -0.69
C GLN A 93 -8.17 -10.18 0.69
N GLY A 94 -7.48 -11.05 1.41
CA GLY A 94 -7.01 -10.80 2.78
C GLY A 94 -5.86 -9.81 2.88
N THR A 95 -5.21 -9.51 1.77
CA THR A 95 -4.14 -8.51 1.65
C THR A 95 -4.21 -7.86 0.28
N LEU A 96 -3.73 -6.63 0.19
CA LEU A 96 -3.52 -5.92 -1.08
C LEU A 96 -2.03 -5.80 -1.42
N THR A 97 -1.15 -6.37 -0.60
CA THR A 97 0.29 -6.32 -0.86
C THR A 97 0.66 -7.36 -1.89
N MET A 98 1.23 -6.93 -3.00
CA MET A 98 1.51 -7.76 -4.16
C MET A 98 3.00 -8.02 -4.32
N GLY A 99 3.34 -9.19 -4.87
CA GLY A 99 4.69 -9.54 -5.28
C GLY A 99 4.79 -9.80 -6.78
N ASP A 100 3.89 -10.62 -7.34
CA ASP A 100 3.96 -11.01 -8.75
C ASP A 100 2.60 -11.49 -9.28
N ILE A 101 2.37 -11.36 -10.59
CA ILE A 101 1.21 -11.89 -11.31
C ILE A 101 1.72 -12.81 -12.43
N SER A 102 1.00 -13.89 -12.72
CA SER A 102 1.31 -14.76 -13.86
C SER A 102 0.03 -15.16 -14.58
N ILE A 103 0.02 -15.03 -15.90
CA ILE A 103 -1.11 -15.38 -16.77
C ILE A 103 -0.75 -16.59 -17.61
N SER A 104 -1.66 -17.59 -17.66
CA SER A 104 -1.45 -18.78 -18.48
C SER A 104 -1.42 -18.41 -19.97
N ARG A 105 -0.42 -18.97 -20.68
CA ARG A 105 -0.34 -18.90 -22.14
C ARG A 105 -1.38 -19.76 -22.87
N ASN A 106 -1.98 -20.74 -22.17
CA ASN A 106 -2.98 -21.64 -22.75
C ASN A 106 -4.41 -21.14 -22.51
N ASN A 107 -4.61 -20.36 -21.42
CA ASN A 107 -5.91 -19.86 -21.02
C ASN A 107 -5.75 -18.53 -20.29
N THR A 108 -5.93 -17.43 -20.98
CA THR A 108 -5.76 -16.06 -20.45
C THR A 108 -6.75 -15.67 -19.34
N ASN A 109 -7.79 -16.49 -19.10
CA ASN A 109 -8.64 -16.38 -17.92
C ASN A 109 -8.02 -17.01 -16.65
N LEU A 110 -6.96 -17.81 -16.80
CA LEU A 110 -6.24 -18.41 -15.68
C LEU A 110 -5.10 -17.50 -15.27
N ILE A 111 -5.23 -16.93 -14.07
CA ILE A 111 -4.28 -15.98 -13.51
C ILE A 111 -3.88 -16.47 -12.11
N TRP A 112 -2.60 -16.33 -11.80
CA TRP A 112 -2.07 -16.51 -10.46
C TRP A 112 -1.51 -15.20 -9.94
N ALA A 113 -1.61 -15.01 -8.64
CA ALA A 113 -1.08 -13.86 -7.93
C ALA A 113 -0.29 -14.33 -6.71
N GLY A 114 0.95 -13.88 -6.59
CA GLY A 114 1.78 -14.00 -5.40
C GLY A 114 1.67 -12.72 -4.58
N THR A 115 1.46 -12.85 -3.27
CA THR A 115 1.30 -11.71 -2.39
C THR A 115 2.54 -11.46 -1.53
N GLY A 116 2.72 -10.20 -1.10
CA GLY A 116 3.88 -9.75 -0.35
C GLY A 116 5.03 -9.34 -1.25
N GLU A 117 5.47 -8.10 -1.14
CA GLU A 117 6.56 -7.52 -1.91
C GLU A 117 7.89 -8.13 -1.44
N ALA A 118 8.60 -8.80 -2.35
CA ALA A 118 9.76 -9.59 -2.01
C ALA A 118 11.07 -8.80 -1.96
N ASP A 119 11.14 -7.69 -2.68
CA ASP A 119 12.37 -6.95 -2.95
C ASP A 119 12.64 -5.87 -1.91
N ALA A 120 11.60 -5.20 -1.41
CA ALA A 120 11.72 -4.04 -0.56
C ALA A 120 12.04 -4.38 0.90
N GLY A 121 12.97 -3.65 1.48
CA GLY A 121 13.30 -3.71 2.90
C GLY A 121 12.27 -3.02 3.82
N HIS A 122 11.24 -2.39 3.26
CA HIS A 122 10.13 -1.73 3.96
C HIS A 122 8.76 -2.31 3.58
N ALA A 123 8.77 -3.42 2.87
CA ALA A 123 7.59 -4.10 2.34
C ALA A 123 6.67 -4.68 3.43
N HIS A 124 5.44 -4.87 3.06
CA HIS A 124 4.46 -5.60 3.86
C HIS A 124 4.42 -7.05 3.42
N SER A 125 4.29 -7.96 4.39
CA SER A 125 4.09 -9.38 4.12
C SER A 125 2.75 -9.60 3.42
N GLY A 126 2.72 -10.59 2.52
CA GLY A 126 1.51 -11.13 1.94
C GLY A 126 0.94 -12.27 2.78
N ASN A 127 0.01 -13.01 2.20
CA ASN A 127 -0.61 -14.18 2.80
C ASN A 127 -0.74 -15.34 1.79
N GLY A 128 0.32 -15.61 1.03
CA GLY A 128 0.43 -16.72 0.11
C GLY A 128 0.03 -16.41 -1.33
N VAL A 129 -0.54 -17.40 -2.02
CA VAL A 129 -0.85 -17.33 -3.44
C VAL A 129 -2.34 -17.52 -3.72
N TYR A 130 -2.79 -16.84 -4.78
CA TYR A 130 -4.19 -16.84 -5.22
C TYR A 130 -4.30 -17.23 -6.68
N LYS A 131 -5.44 -17.83 -7.03
CA LYS A 131 -5.78 -18.28 -8.38
C LYS A 131 -7.12 -17.72 -8.82
N SER A 132 -7.19 -17.15 -10.00
CA SER A 132 -8.42 -16.86 -10.72
C SER A 132 -8.52 -17.77 -11.94
N VAL A 133 -9.74 -18.19 -12.30
CA VAL A 133 -10.05 -18.96 -13.52
C VAL A 133 -11.02 -18.21 -14.44
N ASN A 134 -11.27 -16.95 -14.16
CA ASN A 134 -12.25 -16.11 -14.86
C ASN A 134 -11.72 -14.67 -15.07
N GLY A 135 -10.42 -14.53 -15.35
CA GLY A 135 -9.82 -13.25 -15.73
C GLY A 135 -9.75 -12.23 -14.57
N GLY A 136 -9.68 -12.70 -13.32
CA GLY A 136 -9.57 -11.85 -12.13
C GLY A 136 -10.92 -11.47 -11.50
N VAL A 137 -12.07 -11.93 -12.04
CA VAL A 137 -13.40 -11.60 -11.48
C VAL A 137 -13.57 -12.19 -10.07
N THR A 138 -13.05 -13.40 -9.84
CA THR A 138 -13.01 -14.02 -8.51
C THR A 138 -11.67 -14.71 -8.29
N TRP A 139 -11.25 -14.78 -7.04
CA TRP A 139 -10.00 -15.37 -6.62
C TRP A 139 -10.20 -16.41 -5.54
N GLU A 140 -9.39 -17.47 -5.58
CA GLU A 140 -9.34 -18.53 -4.59
C GLU A 140 -7.93 -18.58 -3.98
N SER A 141 -7.82 -18.53 -2.65
CA SER A 141 -6.55 -18.77 -1.98
C SER A 141 -6.08 -20.21 -2.22
N LYS A 142 -4.83 -20.36 -2.63
CA LYS A 142 -4.18 -21.65 -2.92
C LYS A 142 -3.09 -22.00 -1.90
N GLY A 143 -3.13 -21.41 -0.73
CA GLY A 143 -2.23 -21.73 0.38
C GLY A 143 -0.92 -20.97 0.34
N LEU A 144 0.12 -21.59 0.91
CA LEU A 144 1.42 -20.95 1.17
C LEU A 144 1.28 -19.68 2.05
N LEU A 145 0.38 -19.72 3.03
CA LEU A 145 0.02 -18.56 3.86
C LEU A 145 1.20 -18.01 4.68
N ASP A 146 2.14 -18.88 5.03
CA ASP A 146 3.28 -18.56 5.91
C ASP A 146 4.58 -18.25 5.14
N VAL A 147 4.53 -18.12 3.78
CA VAL A 147 5.73 -17.79 3.00
C VAL A 147 6.13 -16.32 3.07
N GLY A 148 5.25 -15.46 3.62
CA GLY A 148 5.52 -14.04 3.83
C GLY A 148 5.51 -13.24 2.53
N THR A 149 6.53 -13.38 1.68
CA THR A 149 6.64 -12.66 0.41
C THR A 149 6.95 -13.58 -0.76
N VAL A 150 6.39 -13.26 -1.93
CA VAL A 150 6.53 -14.04 -3.17
C VAL A 150 7.27 -13.20 -4.21
N GLY A 151 8.45 -13.67 -4.63
CA GLY A 151 9.25 -13.01 -5.66
C GLY A 151 8.78 -13.31 -7.08
N LYS A 152 8.31 -14.56 -7.34
CA LYS A 152 7.81 -14.96 -8.66
C LYS A 152 6.79 -16.09 -8.58
N VAL A 153 5.77 -16.04 -9.41
CA VAL A 153 4.86 -17.14 -9.71
C VAL A 153 5.04 -17.53 -11.17
N LEU A 154 5.31 -18.78 -11.45
CA LEU A 154 5.56 -19.27 -12.80
C LEU A 154 4.58 -20.41 -13.13
N ILE A 155 3.71 -20.21 -14.10
CA ILE A 155 2.87 -21.27 -14.67
C ILE A 155 3.68 -21.99 -15.75
N ASP A 156 3.69 -23.33 -15.72
CA ASP A 156 4.30 -24.12 -16.78
C ASP A 156 3.60 -23.83 -18.13
N PRO A 157 4.31 -23.36 -19.14
CA PRO A 157 3.71 -22.99 -20.44
C PRO A 157 3.06 -24.17 -21.17
N ASN A 158 3.33 -25.43 -20.75
CA ASN A 158 2.81 -26.65 -21.37
C ASN A 158 1.77 -27.37 -20.50
N ASP A 159 1.60 -26.96 -19.20
CA ASP A 159 0.65 -27.58 -18.26
C ASP A 159 0.16 -26.58 -17.20
N ASP A 160 -1.04 -26.06 -17.38
CA ASP A 160 -1.68 -25.09 -16.46
C ASP A 160 -1.85 -25.59 -15.01
N ASN A 161 -1.69 -26.90 -14.75
CA ASN A 161 -1.77 -27.45 -13.40
C ASN A 161 -0.41 -27.44 -12.68
N THR A 162 0.67 -27.29 -13.43
CA THR A 162 2.03 -27.20 -12.88
C THR A 162 2.40 -25.74 -12.68
N VAL A 163 2.62 -25.36 -11.41
CA VAL A 163 2.96 -23.98 -11.01
C VAL A 163 4.11 -24.01 -10.04
N PHE A 164 5.04 -23.08 -10.21
CA PHE A 164 6.15 -22.84 -9.30
C PHE A 164 5.98 -21.49 -8.60
N VAL A 165 6.48 -21.41 -7.36
CA VAL A 165 6.49 -20.19 -6.56
C VAL A 165 7.87 -20.00 -5.95
N ALA A 166 8.49 -18.86 -6.25
CA ALA A 166 9.70 -18.40 -5.60
C ALA A 166 9.31 -17.67 -4.31
N ALA A 167 9.49 -18.32 -3.16
CA ALA A 167 9.14 -17.79 -1.86
C ALA A 167 10.36 -17.19 -1.19
N MET A 168 10.37 -15.85 -1.06
CA MET A 168 11.47 -15.14 -0.42
C MET A 168 11.38 -15.19 1.11
N GLY A 169 10.21 -15.52 1.63
CA GLY A 169 9.96 -15.65 3.06
C GLY A 169 9.51 -14.36 3.72
N PRO A 170 9.27 -14.40 5.03
CA PRO A 170 9.03 -13.21 5.83
C PRO A 170 10.17 -12.20 5.70
N VAL A 171 9.85 -10.91 5.62
CA VAL A 171 10.87 -9.87 5.37
C VAL A 171 11.89 -9.80 6.49
N TYR A 172 11.46 -9.93 7.76
CA TYR A 172 12.24 -9.53 8.93
C TYR A 172 12.59 -10.68 9.88
N ARG A 173 12.55 -11.90 9.40
CA ARG A 173 13.03 -13.06 10.15
C ARG A 173 13.52 -14.16 9.21
N ASN A 174 14.42 -14.96 9.69
CA ASN A 174 14.76 -16.21 9.01
C ASN A 174 13.59 -17.20 9.13
N SER A 175 13.38 -18.02 8.11
CA SER A 175 12.24 -18.94 8.07
C SER A 175 12.54 -20.17 7.22
N GLU A 176 12.15 -21.32 7.74
CA GLU A 176 12.14 -22.57 6.96
C GLU A 176 11.17 -22.53 5.78
N ASN A 177 10.25 -21.56 5.72
CA ASN A 177 9.28 -21.42 4.63
C ASN A 177 9.84 -20.75 3.38
N LYS A 178 11.10 -20.34 3.40
CA LYS A 178 11.84 -19.85 2.21
C LYS A 178 12.14 -20.98 1.23
N GLY A 179 12.26 -20.65 -0.08
CA GLY A 179 12.67 -21.61 -1.13
C GLY A 179 11.77 -21.59 -2.36
N ILE A 180 11.88 -22.63 -3.17
CA ILE A 180 11.05 -22.84 -4.36
C ILE A 180 10.00 -23.91 -4.07
N TYR A 181 8.75 -23.57 -4.32
CA TYR A 181 7.61 -24.48 -4.20
C TYR A 181 7.08 -24.87 -5.57
N ARG A 182 6.57 -26.09 -5.69
CA ARG A 182 5.89 -26.58 -6.89
C ARG A 182 4.57 -27.24 -6.55
N SER A 183 3.53 -26.93 -7.30
CA SER A 183 2.29 -27.69 -7.40
C SER A 183 2.23 -28.37 -8.76
N LYS A 184 1.58 -29.57 -8.83
CA LYS A 184 1.24 -30.29 -10.05
C LYS A 184 -0.26 -30.55 -10.19
N ASP A 185 -1.07 -29.92 -9.36
CA ASP A 185 -2.52 -30.11 -9.28
C ASP A 185 -3.31 -28.80 -9.16
N GLY A 186 -2.74 -27.73 -9.76
CA GLY A 186 -3.37 -26.43 -9.79
C GLY A 186 -3.45 -25.74 -8.44
N GLY A 187 -2.45 -25.96 -7.56
CA GLY A 187 -2.31 -25.32 -6.26
C GLY A 187 -3.06 -26.01 -5.11
N ASN A 188 -3.59 -27.23 -5.32
CA ASN A 188 -4.26 -27.95 -4.24
C ASN A 188 -3.24 -28.58 -3.26
N ASN A 189 -2.06 -28.93 -3.75
CA ASN A 189 -0.94 -29.41 -2.94
C ASN A 189 0.37 -28.78 -3.39
N TRP A 190 1.23 -28.44 -2.43
CA TRP A 190 2.53 -27.85 -2.66
C TRP A 190 3.67 -28.72 -2.13
N THR A 191 4.75 -28.78 -2.88
CA THR A 191 6.00 -29.44 -2.47
C THR A 191 7.14 -28.42 -2.56
N LYS A 192 7.87 -28.23 -1.46
CA LYS A 192 9.12 -27.45 -1.49
C LYS A 192 10.18 -28.25 -2.22
N VAL A 193 10.62 -27.80 -3.39
CA VAL A 193 11.51 -28.52 -4.30
C VAL A 193 12.94 -28.03 -4.26
N LEU A 194 13.18 -26.79 -3.78
CA LEU A 194 14.52 -26.26 -3.53
C LEU A 194 14.51 -25.47 -2.22
N TYR A 195 15.41 -25.82 -1.33
CA TYR A 195 15.64 -25.15 -0.06
C TYR A 195 17.13 -25.18 0.26
N ILE A 196 17.69 -24.06 0.63
CA ILE A 196 19.10 -23.92 0.96
C ILE A 196 19.27 -23.83 2.49
N ASN A 197 18.71 -22.80 3.10
CA ASN A 197 18.67 -22.59 4.55
C ASN A 197 17.60 -21.52 4.91
N ASP A 198 17.39 -21.28 6.20
CA ASP A 198 16.36 -20.35 6.69
C ASP A 198 16.61 -18.87 6.31
N ALA A 199 17.84 -18.51 5.93
CA ALA A 199 18.20 -17.16 5.51
C ALA A 199 18.02 -16.93 4.01
N THR A 200 17.95 -18.02 3.18
CA THR A 200 18.00 -17.95 1.71
C THR A 200 16.65 -18.31 1.11
N GLY A 201 16.02 -17.35 0.44
CA GLY A 201 14.73 -17.50 -0.24
C GLY A 201 14.87 -17.61 -1.76
N GLY A 202 13.79 -18.07 -2.42
CA GLY A 202 13.64 -17.96 -3.86
C GLY A 202 13.17 -16.59 -4.25
N ILE A 203 13.86 -15.92 -5.18
CA ILE A 203 13.46 -14.57 -5.63
C ILE A 203 13.00 -14.57 -7.08
N ASP A 204 13.57 -15.41 -7.91
CA ASP A 204 13.22 -15.49 -9.32
C ASP A 204 13.26 -16.92 -9.84
N ILE A 205 12.50 -17.20 -10.90
CA ILE A 205 12.42 -18.51 -11.53
C ILE A 205 12.09 -18.36 -13.01
N ALA A 206 12.83 -19.04 -13.88
CA ALA A 206 12.63 -19.05 -15.31
C ALA A 206 12.56 -20.50 -15.83
N MET A 207 11.66 -20.76 -16.80
CA MET A 207 11.47 -22.06 -17.40
C MET A 207 11.69 -22.03 -18.90
N HIS A 208 12.35 -23.05 -19.43
CA HIS A 208 12.52 -23.21 -20.86
C HIS A 208 11.15 -23.31 -21.56
N PRO A 209 10.81 -22.44 -22.54
CA PRO A 209 9.46 -22.25 -23.06
C PRO A 209 8.84 -23.48 -23.74
N SER A 210 9.64 -24.46 -24.18
CA SER A 210 9.16 -25.68 -24.84
C SER A 210 9.58 -26.98 -24.14
N ASN A 211 10.28 -26.90 -23.00
CA ASN A 211 10.72 -28.07 -22.24
C ASN A 211 10.61 -27.81 -20.73
N SER A 212 9.49 -28.13 -20.14
CA SER A 212 9.18 -27.94 -18.73
C SER A 212 10.11 -28.68 -17.75
N ASN A 213 10.99 -29.56 -18.26
CA ASN A 213 12.00 -30.18 -17.41
C ASN A 213 13.19 -29.26 -17.10
N ILE A 214 13.43 -28.24 -17.91
CA ILE A 214 14.53 -27.31 -17.74
C ILE A 214 14.05 -26.03 -17.05
N ILE A 215 14.52 -25.83 -15.83
CA ILE A 215 14.09 -24.72 -14.97
C ILE A 215 15.33 -24.12 -14.31
N TYR A 216 15.34 -22.80 -14.17
CA TYR A 216 16.37 -22.08 -13.45
C TYR A 216 15.71 -21.35 -12.28
N ALA A 217 16.37 -21.33 -11.13
CA ALA A 217 15.92 -20.61 -9.95
C ALA A 217 17.05 -19.72 -9.42
N SER A 218 16.73 -18.51 -9.07
CA SER A 218 17.61 -17.60 -8.37
C SER A 218 17.29 -17.61 -6.88
N MET A 219 18.30 -17.89 -6.06
CA MET A 219 18.21 -17.91 -4.62
C MET A 219 18.94 -16.72 -4.03
N TRP A 220 18.31 -16.03 -3.09
CA TRP A 220 18.82 -14.82 -2.45
C TRP A 220 18.93 -15.00 -0.94
N GLN A 221 20.16 -14.93 -0.41
CA GLN A 221 20.38 -14.85 1.02
C GLN A 221 20.16 -13.42 1.47
N ARG A 222 19.13 -13.22 2.30
CA ARG A 222 18.78 -11.93 2.92
C ARG A 222 18.39 -12.13 4.38
N GLU A 223 19.04 -11.41 5.25
CA GLU A 223 18.80 -11.44 6.70
C GLU A 223 18.41 -10.06 7.18
N PHE A 224 17.17 -9.90 7.63
CA PHE A 224 16.71 -8.73 8.37
C PHE A 224 16.18 -9.21 9.70
N THR A 225 17.03 -9.16 10.70
CA THR A 225 16.69 -9.44 12.09
C THR A 225 16.97 -8.19 12.93
N GLU A 226 16.57 -8.20 14.19
CA GLU A 226 16.85 -7.10 15.10
C GLU A 226 18.37 -6.80 15.21
N ASP A 227 19.20 -7.84 15.16
CA ASP A 227 20.65 -7.76 15.35
C ASP A 227 21.46 -7.70 14.04
N ASN A 228 20.86 -8.06 12.89
CA ASN A 228 21.58 -8.17 11.62
C ASN A 228 20.72 -7.73 10.45
N ARG A 229 21.28 -6.86 9.61
CA ARG A 229 20.73 -6.47 8.31
C ARG A 229 21.75 -6.75 7.22
N SER A 230 21.51 -7.79 6.43
CA SER A 230 22.33 -8.15 5.29
C SER A 230 21.46 -8.36 4.06
N TYR A 231 21.80 -7.68 2.98
CA TYR A 231 21.15 -7.82 1.68
C TYR A 231 21.82 -8.84 0.76
N GLY A 232 22.76 -9.63 1.27
CA GLY A 232 23.42 -10.65 0.46
C GLY A 232 24.26 -11.62 1.29
N GLY A 233 24.72 -12.69 0.66
CA GLY A 233 25.52 -13.69 1.33
C GLY A 233 25.98 -14.82 0.41
N PRO A 234 26.84 -15.72 0.92
CA PRO A 234 27.49 -16.79 0.12
C PRO A 234 26.53 -17.89 -0.36
N ASN A 235 25.26 -17.87 0.09
CA ASN A 235 24.26 -18.86 -0.34
C ASN A 235 23.30 -18.28 -1.41
N SER A 236 23.57 -17.07 -1.91
CA SER A 236 22.90 -16.53 -3.10
C SER A 236 23.51 -17.15 -4.34
N GLY A 237 22.70 -17.63 -5.28
CA GLY A 237 23.20 -18.29 -6.48
C GLY A 237 22.09 -18.71 -7.44
N ILE A 238 22.49 -19.21 -8.60
CA ILE A 238 21.60 -19.76 -9.62
C ILE A 238 21.63 -21.28 -9.52
N TYR A 239 20.44 -21.87 -9.59
CA TYR A 239 20.24 -23.32 -9.57
C TYR A 239 19.49 -23.76 -10.83
N ARG A 240 19.91 -24.85 -11.45
CA ARG A 240 19.26 -25.45 -12.62
C ARG A 240 18.68 -26.82 -12.28
N SER A 241 17.48 -27.09 -12.75
CA SER A 241 16.87 -28.42 -12.81
C SER A 241 16.73 -28.85 -14.27
N VAL A 242 16.93 -30.15 -14.56
CA VAL A 242 16.69 -30.76 -15.88
C VAL A 242 15.65 -31.87 -15.82
N ASP A 243 14.95 -32.02 -14.70
CA ASP A 243 13.98 -33.07 -14.41
C ASP A 243 12.63 -32.54 -13.85
N GLY A 244 12.30 -31.28 -14.18
CA GLY A 244 11.05 -30.64 -13.80
C GLY A 244 11.03 -30.24 -12.32
N GLY A 245 12.18 -29.87 -11.76
CA GLY A 245 12.34 -29.41 -10.39
C GLY A 245 12.39 -30.53 -9.35
N ASN A 246 12.72 -31.79 -9.73
CA ASN A 246 12.89 -32.84 -8.74
C ASN A 246 14.30 -32.85 -8.15
N THR A 247 15.31 -32.51 -8.96
CA THR A 247 16.69 -32.30 -8.50
C THR A 247 17.23 -30.97 -9.04
N TRP A 248 18.18 -30.39 -8.31
CA TRP A 248 18.77 -29.09 -8.63
C TRP A 248 20.29 -29.15 -8.52
N GLU A 249 20.97 -28.46 -9.42
CA GLU A 249 22.41 -28.24 -9.38
C GLU A 249 22.70 -26.75 -9.32
N GLU A 250 23.65 -26.34 -8.52
CA GLU A 250 24.13 -24.96 -8.49
C GLU A 250 25.03 -24.68 -9.71
N LEU A 251 24.81 -23.53 -10.35
CA LEU A 251 25.62 -23.08 -11.47
C LEU A 251 26.64 -22.04 -10.96
N ASP A 252 27.92 -22.40 -10.99
CA ASP A 252 29.04 -21.57 -10.52
C ASP A 252 30.13 -21.33 -11.58
N ASN A 253 30.04 -22.00 -12.71
CA ASN A 253 31.01 -21.87 -13.80
C ASN A 253 31.05 -20.47 -14.38
N GLU A 254 32.16 -19.73 -14.17
CA GLU A 254 32.42 -18.41 -14.75
C GLU A 254 31.48 -17.32 -14.22
N LEU A 255 30.62 -17.65 -13.25
CA LEU A 255 29.74 -16.69 -12.52
C LEU A 255 30.44 -16.10 -11.30
N SER A 256 29.96 -15.00 -10.79
CA SER A 256 30.46 -14.43 -9.54
C SER A 256 30.22 -15.38 -8.36
N THR A 257 31.27 -15.62 -7.59
CA THR A 257 31.22 -16.39 -6.33
C THR A 257 31.51 -15.52 -5.11
N SER A 258 31.22 -14.24 -5.20
CA SER A 258 31.39 -13.30 -4.11
C SER A 258 30.53 -13.67 -2.89
N ASN A 259 31.08 -13.53 -1.69
CA ASN A 259 30.31 -13.70 -0.43
C ASN A 259 29.29 -12.59 -0.18
N THR A 260 29.19 -11.62 -1.08
CA THR A 260 28.29 -10.46 -0.96
C THR A 260 27.23 -10.44 -2.06
N ILE A 261 27.02 -11.56 -2.78
CA ILE A 261 25.97 -11.64 -3.79
C ILE A 261 24.60 -11.46 -3.11
N SER A 262 23.83 -10.54 -3.68
CA SER A 262 22.47 -10.21 -3.30
C SER A 262 21.48 -10.88 -4.27
N ARG A 263 20.56 -10.08 -4.80
CA ARG A 263 19.56 -10.47 -5.79
C ARG A 263 20.22 -10.83 -7.12
N ILE A 264 19.70 -11.89 -7.76
CA ILE A 264 20.07 -12.26 -9.12
C ILE A 264 18.79 -12.34 -9.94
N LYS A 265 18.73 -11.68 -11.08
CA LYS A 265 17.64 -11.81 -12.04
C LYS A 265 18.05 -12.64 -13.21
N LEU A 266 17.12 -13.48 -13.67
CA LEU A 266 17.32 -14.47 -14.73
C LEU A 266 16.30 -14.27 -15.84
N GLU A 267 16.77 -14.31 -17.10
CA GLU A 267 15.85 -14.32 -18.23
C GLU A 267 16.33 -15.28 -19.31
N ILE A 268 15.40 -16.08 -19.86
CA ILE A 268 15.65 -17.00 -20.98
C ILE A 268 15.10 -16.38 -22.25
N ALA A 269 15.92 -16.27 -23.30
CA ALA A 269 15.47 -15.70 -24.56
C ALA A 269 14.37 -16.55 -25.22
N PRO A 270 13.15 -16.01 -25.42
CA PRO A 270 12.07 -16.77 -26.04
C PRO A 270 12.38 -17.20 -27.50
N SER A 271 13.14 -16.38 -28.24
CA SER A 271 13.56 -16.65 -29.62
C SER A 271 14.60 -17.75 -29.72
N ASN A 272 15.45 -17.92 -28.69
CA ASN A 272 16.54 -18.92 -28.63
C ASN A 272 16.78 -19.36 -27.19
N PRO A 273 16.09 -20.39 -26.68
CA PRO A 273 16.12 -20.77 -25.26
C PRO A 273 17.48 -21.31 -24.76
N ASN A 274 18.50 -21.45 -25.63
CA ASN A 274 19.88 -21.70 -25.19
C ASN A 274 20.56 -20.41 -24.67
N VAL A 275 20.04 -19.25 -25.03
CA VAL A 275 20.53 -17.94 -24.56
C VAL A 275 19.83 -17.56 -23.26
N ILE A 276 20.64 -17.35 -22.24
CA ILE A 276 20.20 -16.97 -20.90
C ILE A 276 21.02 -15.78 -20.45
N TYR A 277 20.39 -14.82 -19.83
CA TYR A 277 21.06 -13.69 -19.20
C TYR A 277 20.85 -13.69 -17.69
N ALA A 278 21.85 -13.24 -16.95
CA ALA A 278 21.80 -13.09 -15.50
C ALA A 278 22.40 -11.75 -15.08
N LEU A 279 21.66 -11.01 -14.27
CA LEU A 279 22.10 -9.76 -13.66
C LEU A 279 22.36 -10.01 -12.17
N TYR A 280 23.60 -9.83 -11.74
CA TYR A 280 24.07 -10.02 -10.38
C TYR A 280 24.16 -8.68 -9.66
N ILE A 281 23.56 -8.60 -8.49
CA ILE A 281 23.59 -7.45 -7.59
C ILE A 281 24.37 -7.86 -6.33
N ASN A 282 25.12 -6.96 -5.73
CA ASN A 282 25.80 -7.20 -4.47
C ASN A 282 25.04 -6.60 -3.26
N ALA A 283 25.46 -6.96 -2.05
CA ALA A 283 24.83 -6.53 -0.81
C ALA A 283 24.88 -5.01 -0.54
N ALA A 284 25.66 -4.26 -1.32
CA ALA A 284 25.70 -2.81 -1.28
C ALA A 284 24.75 -2.15 -2.33
N GLY A 285 23.91 -2.97 -2.99
CA GLY A 285 22.98 -2.53 -4.02
C GLY A 285 23.61 -2.14 -5.34
N ASN A 286 24.86 -2.55 -5.58
CA ASN A 286 25.53 -2.26 -6.82
C ASN A 286 25.46 -3.46 -7.77
N ILE A 287 25.49 -3.22 -9.08
CA ILE A 287 25.63 -4.27 -10.08
C ILE A 287 27.00 -4.92 -9.91
N ASP A 288 27.01 -6.22 -9.56
CA ASP A 288 28.23 -7.03 -9.42
C ASP A 288 28.69 -7.59 -10.77
N GLY A 289 27.76 -7.96 -11.64
CA GLY A 289 28.03 -8.45 -12.98
C GLY A 289 26.78 -8.66 -13.82
N PHE A 290 27.00 -8.67 -15.12
CA PHE A 290 26.03 -9.10 -16.13
C PHE A 290 26.63 -10.25 -16.89
N TYR A 291 25.92 -11.35 -17.03
CA TYR A 291 26.41 -12.58 -17.62
C TYR A 291 25.47 -13.07 -18.72
N ALA A 292 26.05 -13.65 -19.78
CA ALA A 292 25.33 -14.27 -20.87
C ALA A 292 25.80 -15.73 -21.06
N SER A 293 24.85 -16.64 -21.23
CA SER A 293 25.11 -18.01 -21.66
C SER A 293 24.46 -18.24 -23.01
N ASN A 294 25.14 -18.96 -23.89
CA ASN A 294 24.65 -19.37 -25.21
C ASN A 294 24.40 -20.90 -25.31
N ASN A 295 24.49 -21.61 -24.21
CA ASN A 295 24.41 -23.06 -24.16
C ASN A 295 23.62 -23.59 -22.96
N GLY A 296 22.57 -22.87 -22.56
CA GLY A 296 21.69 -23.33 -21.49
C GLY A 296 22.32 -23.26 -20.09
N GLY A 297 23.26 -22.35 -19.87
CA GLY A 297 23.88 -22.13 -18.56
C GLY A 297 25.09 -23.05 -18.29
N ASP A 298 25.57 -23.82 -19.26
CA ASP A 298 26.76 -24.65 -19.05
C ASP A 298 28.04 -23.80 -18.94
N ASN A 299 28.13 -22.68 -19.68
CA ASN A 299 29.20 -21.68 -19.58
C ASN A 299 28.61 -20.29 -19.66
N TRP A 300 29.29 -19.32 -19.04
CA TRP A 300 28.86 -17.94 -18.98
C TRP A 300 29.99 -16.99 -19.42
N GLU A 301 29.60 -15.92 -20.08
CA GLU A 301 30.49 -14.83 -20.46
C GLU A 301 30.05 -13.55 -19.76
N GLN A 302 30.99 -12.85 -19.15
CA GLN A 302 30.71 -11.57 -18.52
C GLN A 302 30.52 -10.47 -19.56
N GLY A 303 29.39 -9.77 -19.53
CA GLY A 303 29.09 -8.63 -20.37
C GLY A 303 29.56 -7.30 -19.76
N ASN A 304 29.16 -6.21 -20.39
CA ASN A 304 29.57 -4.85 -20.01
C ASN A 304 28.53 -4.19 -19.12
N THR A 305 28.95 -3.70 -17.95
CA THR A 305 28.13 -2.97 -16.99
C THR A 305 28.53 -1.50 -16.81
N ASN A 306 29.50 -0.99 -17.56
CA ASN A 306 30.15 0.30 -17.29
C ASN A 306 29.26 1.54 -17.34
N ILE A 307 28.10 1.47 -18.01
CA ILE A 307 27.17 2.61 -18.09
C ILE A 307 25.90 2.42 -17.24
N MET A 308 25.66 1.24 -16.71
CA MET A 308 24.58 0.99 -15.79
C MET A 308 24.88 1.71 -14.48
N VAL A 309 24.06 2.72 -14.15
CA VAL A 309 24.26 3.48 -12.92
C VAL A 309 23.98 2.59 -11.74
N SER A 310 24.98 2.43 -10.90
CA SER A 310 24.83 1.78 -9.61
C SER A 310 24.35 2.83 -8.60
N ALA A 311 23.03 2.87 -8.36
CA ALA A 311 22.43 3.82 -7.43
C ALA A 311 22.50 3.34 -5.97
N GLY A 312 23.06 2.15 -5.71
CA GLY A 312 23.13 1.58 -4.37
C GLY A 312 21.83 0.93 -3.89
N PHE A 313 20.84 0.70 -4.79
CA PHE A 313 19.53 0.12 -4.49
C PHE A 313 19.08 -0.90 -5.56
N ASN A 314 20.00 -1.44 -6.36
CA ASN A 314 19.61 -2.38 -7.43
C ASN A 314 19.10 -3.73 -6.88
N GLU A 315 19.34 -4.08 -5.62
CA GLU A 315 18.69 -5.22 -4.97
C GLU A 315 17.18 -5.04 -4.87
N TYR A 316 16.73 -3.80 -4.93
CA TYR A 316 15.33 -3.43 -4.86
C TYR A 316 14.66 -3.45 -6.25
N PHE A 317 15.29 -2.87 -7.28
CA PHE A 317 14.71 -2.74 -8.62
C PHE A 317 15.52 -3.33 -9.77
N GLY A 318 16.71 -3.90 -9.55
CA GLY A 318 17.56 -4.45 -10.62
C GLY A 318 16.90 -5.63 -11.34
N ASP A 319 16.50 -5.44 -12.61
CA ASP A 319 15.85 -6.46 -13.43
C ASP A 319 16.34 -6.42 -14.88
N ILE A 320 16.10 -7.50 -15.64
CA ILE A 320 16.45 -7.62 -17.05
C ILE A 320 15.33 -8.30 -17.83
N TYR A 321 15.08 -7.81 -19.05
CA TYR A 321 14.07 -8.33 -19.96
C TYR A 321 14.65 -8.48 -21.37
N ILE A 322 14.25 -9.53 -22.11
CA ILE A 322 14.72 -9.85 -23.45
C ILE A 322 13.57 -9.64 -24.44
N ASP A 323 13.85 -8.98 -25.57
CA ASP A 323 12.90 -8.90 -26.67
C ASP A 323 12.49 -10.31 -27.11
N PRO A 324 11.18 -10.63 -27.16
CA PRO A 324 10.71 -11.97 -27.46
C PRO A 324 11.07 -12.46 -28.88
N THR A 325 11.49 -11.55 -29.77
CA THR A 325 11.81 -11.84 -31.17
C THR A 325 13.30 -11.77 -31.52
N ASP A 326 14.12 -11.13 -30.64
CA ASP A 326 15.55 -10.94 -30.86
C ASP A 326 16.32 -11.05 -29.54
N GLU A 327 17.00 -12.16 -29.32
CA GLU A 327 17.79 -12.43 -28.13
C GLU A 327 18.93 -11.44 -27.85
N SER A 328 19.30 -10.62 -28.81
CA SER A 328 20.35 -9.59 -28.65
C SER A 328 19.80 -8.25 -28.15
N VAL A 329 18.48 -8.06 -28.14
CA VAL A 329 17.82 -6.84 -27.66
C VAL A 329 17.37 -7.03 -26.23
N LEU A 330 17.96 -6.23 -25.33
CA LEU A 330 17.77 -6.33 -23.88
C LEU A 330 17.34 -4.98 -23.28
N TYR A 331 16.56 -5.05 -22.20
CA TYR A 331 16.23 -3.91 -21.37
C TYR A 331 16.66 -4.20 -19.94
N ASN A 332 17.40 -3.29 -19.32
CA ASN A 332 17.72 -3.34 -17.90
C ASN A 332 16.89 -2.29 -17.17
N MET A 333 16.16 -2.76 -16.17
CA MET A 333 15.36 -1.96 -15.26
C MET A 333 16.17 -1.76 -13.97
N GLY A 334 16.50 -0.52 -13.68
CA GLY A 334 17.24 -0.12 -12.51
C GLY A 334 16.70 1.21 -12.00
N PHE A 335 17.56 2.05 -11.45
CA PHE A 335 17.20 3.44 -11.18
C PHE A 335 16.72 4.13 -12.47
N TRP A 336 17.40 3.83 -13.58
CA TRP A 336 17.03 4.24 -14.94
C TRP A 336 16.74 3.02 -15.82
N VAL A 337 16.16 3.24 -17.00
CA VAL A 337 15.99 2.21 -18.02
C VAL A 337 17.18 2.25 -19.01
N TYR A 338 17.78 1.11 -19.28
CA TYR A 338 18.83 0.95 -20.28
C TYR A 338 18.43 -0.09 -21.32
N LYS A 339 18.80 0.16 -22.57
CA LYS A 339 18.59 -0.75 -23.70
C LYS A 339 19.93 -1.17 -24.29
N SER A 340 20.07 -2.45 -24.59
CA SER A 340 21.12 -3.02 -25.43
C SER A 340 20.52 -3.58 -26.72
N THR A 341 21.26 -3.52 -27.83
CA THR A 341 20.92 -4.16 -29.12
C THR A 341 22.04 -5.11 -29.60
N ASN A 342 22.90 -5.50 -28.70
CA ASN A 342 24.05 -6.36 -29.02
C ASN A 342 24.38 -7.34 -27.87
N GLY A 343 23.35 -7.90 -27.22
CA GLY A 343 23.51 -8.90 -26.19
C GLY A 343 24.23 -8.42 -24.92
N GLY A 344 24.04 -7.15 -24.54
CA GLY A 344 24.64 -6.59 -23.34
C GLY A 344 26.11 -6.15 -23.48
N GLN A 345 26.65 -6.12 -24.68
CA GLN A 345 28.02 -5.63 -24.89
C GLN A 345 28.13 -4.11 -24.82
N SER A 346 27.04 -3.42 -25.14
CA SER A 346 26.88 -1.98 -24.88
C SER A 346 25.43 -1.64 -24.58
N TRP A 347 25.26 -0.57 -23.78
CA TRP A 347 23.95 -0.12 -23.32
C TRP A 347 23.74 1.36 -23.62
N THR A 348 22.51 1.76 -23.82
CA THR A 348 22.09 3.15 -23.98
C THR A 348 20.99 3.43 -22.99
N GLN A 349 21.10 4.52 -22.24
CA GLN A 349 20.00 4.98 -21.39
C GLN A 349 18.87 5.52 -22.28
N ILE A 350 17.64 5.01 -22.04
CA ILE A 350 16.45 5.37 -22.80
C ILE A 350 15.40 6.04 -21.89
N PHE A 351 15.89 6.83 -20.97
CA PHE A 351 15.08 7.51 -19.97
C PHE A 351 14.80 8.94 -20.39
N ASP A 352 13.54 9.24 -20.69
CA ASP A 352 13.05 10.62 -20.81
C ASP A 352 11.60 10.68 -20.32
N GLY A 353 11.36 11.47 -19.27
CA GLY A 353 10.03 11.69 -18.70
C GLY A 353 9.44 10.51 -17.89
N VAL A 354 10.22 9.46 -17.62
CA VAL A 354 9.79 8.32 -16.76
C VAL A 354 10.26 8.55 -15.33
N HIS A 355 9.44 8.18 -14.35
CA HIS A 355 9.84 8.18 -12.93
C HIS A 355 11.03 7.24 -12.71
N ALA A 356 11.89 7.54 -11.74
CA ALA A 356 12.96 6.65 -11.32
C ALA A 356 12.40 5.34 -10.71
N ASP A 357 13.31 4.40 -10.36
CA ASP A 357 12.99 3.17 -9.61
C ASP A 357 12.05 2.22 -10.35
N GLN A 358 12.62 1.59 -11.40
CA GLN A 358 11.88 0.71 -12.30
C GLN A 358 11.66 -0.66 -11.65
N GLN A 359 10.41 -1.17 -11.66
CA GLN A 359 10.03 -2.41 -10.99
C GLN A 359 9.65 -3.54 -11.95
N SER A 360 8.99 -3.21 -13.05
CA SER A 360 8.40 -4.22 -13.94
C SER A 360 8.32 -3.78 -15.39
N PHE A 361 8.21 -4.77 -16.29
CA PHE A 361 8.22 -4.55 -17.73
C PHE A 361 7.41 -5.62 -18.45
N ALA A 362 6.60 -5.24 -19.42
CA ALA A 362 5.91 -6.18 -20.29
C ALA A 362 6.00 -5.75 -21.76
N PHE A 363 6.26 -6.72 -22.63
CA PHE A 363 6.14 -6.55 -24.07
C PHE A 363 4.71 -6.81 -24.54
N ASN A 364 4.21 -5.99 -25.45
CA ASN A 364 2.99 -6.35 -26.17
C ASN A 364 3.24 -7.59 -27.03
N PRO A 365 2.50 -8.67 -26.83
CA PRO A 365 2.79 -9.97 -27.50
C PRO A 365 2.60 -9.96 -29.01
N ILE A 366 1.87 -8.97 -29.56
CA ILE A 366 1.63 -8.83 -31.01
C ILE A 366 2.60 -7.81 -31.62
N ASN A 367 3.00 -6.80 -30.85
CA ASN A 367 3.92 -5.75 -31.28
C ASN A 367 4.97 -5.47 -30.19
N PRO A 368 6.11 -6.14 -30.18
CA PRO A 368 7.15 -5.97 -29.15
C PRO A 368 7.77 -4.57 -29.09
N SER A 369 7.53 -3.70 -30.07
CA SER A 369 7.92 -2.29 -29.96
C SER A 369 7.02 -1.50 -29.00
N GLN A 370 5.83 -2.01 -28.68
CA GLN A 370 5.01 -1.48 -27.62
C GLN A 370 5.38 -2.17 -26.30
N ILE A 371 5.78 -1.37 -25.35
CA ILE A 371 6.20 -1.83 -24.01
C ILE A 371 5.43 -1.06 -22.93
N ILE A 372 5.12 -1.74 -21.86
CA ILE A 372 4.52 -1.16 -20.66
C ILE A 372 5.53 -1.38 -19.52
N ILE A 373 5.79 -0.33 -18.76
CA ILE A 373 6.66 -0.41 -17.57
C ILE A 373 5.89 0.05 -16.33
N GLY A 374 6.17 -0.61 -15.21
CA GLY A 374 5.75 -0.23 -13.87
C GLY A 374 6.94 0.24 -13.05
N ASN A 375 6.75 1.31 -12.28
CA ASN A 375 7.77 1.86 -11.40
C ASN A 375 7.12 2.52 -10.16
N ASP A 376 7.92 3.18 -9.32
CA ASP A 376 7.41 3.83 -8.11
C ASP A 376 6.51 5.05 -8.40
N GLY A 377 6.55 5.57 -9.64
CA GLY A 377 5.67 6.65 -10.13
C GLY A 377 4.43 6.19 -10.90
N GLY A 378 4.20 4.88 -11.05
CA GLY A 378 3.03 4.31 -11.72
C GLY A 378 3.34 3.53 -12.99
N VAL A 379 2.48 3.64 -13.99
CA VAL A 379 2.55 2.89 -15.26
C VAL A 379 2.90 3.83 -16.41
N TYR A 380 3.81 3.39 -17.25
CA TYR A 380 4.22 4.13 -18.45
C TYR A 380 4.19 3.20 -19.68
N LYS A 381 3.85 3.78 -20.82
CA LYS A 381 3.75 3.10 -22.12
C LYS A 381 4.69 3.72 -23.12
N SER A 382 5.35 2.88 -23.90
CA SER A 382 6.06 3.27 -25.14
C SER A 382 5.51 2.49 -26.32
N ASP A 383 5.32 3.14 -27.46
CA ASP A 383 4.91 2.50 -28.72
C ASP A 383 6.09 2.35 -29.72
N ASP A 384 7.31 2.76 -29.33
CA ASP A 384 8.48 2.86 -30.20
C ASP A 384 9.75 2.22 -29.63
N GLY A 385 9.57 1.18 -28.81
CA GLY A 385 10.67 0.40 -28.22
C GLY A 385 11.49 1.17 -27.19
N GLY A 386 10.84 2.07 -26.45
CA GLY A 386 11.43 2.81 -25.36
C GLY A 386 12.10 4.13 -25.78
N THR A 387 11.82 4.63 -26.99
CA THR A 387 12.36 5.94 -27.41
C THR A 387 11.57 7.07 -26.75
N ASN A 388 10.25 6.93 -26.65
CA ASN A 388 9.37 7.87 -25.96
C ASN A 388 8.44 7.09 -25.04
N PHE A 389 8.13 7.68 -23.86
CA PHE A 389 7.21 7.13 -22.90
C PHE A 389 6.08 8.12 -22.57
N GLU A 390 4.89 7.59 -22.36
CA GLU A 390 3.72 8.31 -21.88
C GLU A 390 3.25 7.69 -20.57
N LYS A 391 2.99 8.53 -19.55
CA LYS A 391 2.42 8.06 -18.29
C LYS A 391 0.95 7.72 -18.46
N ILE A 392 0.55 6.53 -18.04
CA ILE A 392 -0.85 6.13 -17.95
C ILE A 392 -1.39 6.63 -16.59
N ASN A 393 -2.31 7.59 -16.65
CA ASN A 393 -3.01 8.14 -15.50
C ASN A 393 -4.29 7.32 -15.18
N ASN A 394 -5.18 7.85 -14.34
CA ASN A 394 -6.45 7.25 -13.90
C ASN A 394 -6.31 6.02 -12.99
N LEU A 395 -5.16 5.89 -12.31
CA LEU A 395 -4.90 4.82 -11.34
C LEU A 395 -4.85 5.38 -9.92
N PRO A 396 -5.78 5.01 -9.04
CA PRO A 396 -5.78 5.43 -7.64
C PRO A 396 -4.88 4.50 -6.81
N ILE A 397 -3.56 4.60 -6.98
CA ILE A 397 -2.58 3.73 -6.32
C ILE A 397 -1.56 4.49 -5.49
N THR A 398 -1.78 5.78 -5.25
CA THR A 398 -0.87 6.62 -4.48
C THR A 398 -0.75 6.13 -3.04
N GLN A 399 0.49 6.06 -2.54
CA GLN A 399 0.85 5.61 -1.21
C GLN A 399 1.04 6.83 -0.30
N PHE A 400 -0.03 7.32 0.32
CA PHE A 400 0.04 8.47 1.20
C PHE A 400 0.54 8.12 2.60
N TYR A 401 1.43 8.96 3.12
CA TYR A 401 1.81 8.98 4.53
C TYR A 401 0.84 9.84 5.35
N ARG A 402 0.55 11.06 4.85
CA ARG A 402 -0.28 12.04 5.56
C ARG A 402 -1.21 12.78 4.60
N LEU A 403 -2.29 13.32 5.15
CA LEU A 403 -3.21 14.21 4.48
C LEU A 403 -3.39 15.53 5.24
N HIS A 404 -3.87 16.54 4.56
CA HIS A 404 -4.43 17.74 5.18
C HIS A 404 -5.58 18.28 4.33
N VAL A 405 -6.66 18.69 4.99
CA VAL A 405 -7.84 19.30 4.35
C VAL A 405 -7.91 20.74 4.80
N ASN A 406 -7.88 21.68 3.86
CA ASN A 406 -8.15 23.06 4.18
C ASN A 406 -9.67 23.29 4.24
N VAL A 407 -10.24 23.24 5.44
CA VAL A 407 -11.69 23.32 5.69
C VAL A 407 -12.26 24.72 5.59
N ASN A 408 -11.46 25.79 5.47
CA ASN A 408 -11.93 27.17 5.46
C ASN A 408 -12.41 27.67 4.08
N GLY A 409 -13.34 26.94 3.48
CA GLY A 409 -14.09 27.36 2.30
C GLY A 409 -13.50 26.98 0.94
N SER A 410 -12.23 26.56 0.86
CA SER A 410 -11.65 26.05 -0.39
C SER A 410 -11.78 24.55 -0.55
N ASN A 411 -11.85 23.78 0.55
CA ASN A 411 -11.84 22.31 0.58
C ASN A 411 -10.72 21.69 -0.27
N ILE A 412 -9.59 22.38 -0.36
CA ILE A 412 -8.39 21.90 -1.05
C ILE A 412 -7.79 20.79 -0.19
N LEU A 413 -7.51 19.67 -0.83
CA LEU A 413 -6.87 18.51 -0.23
C LEU A 413 -5.36 18.56 -0.49
N TYR A 414 -4.58 18.17 0.49
CA TYR A 414 -3.15 18.02 0.41
C TYR A 414 -2.76 16.62 0.84
N GLY A 415 -1.70 16.06 0.26
CA GLY A 415 -1.17 14.77 0.66
C GLY A 415 0.31 14.63 0.40
N GLY A 416 1.01 14.03 1.37
CA GLY A 416 2.40 13.62 1.23
C GLY A 416 2.48 12.14 0.89
N ALA A 417 3.15 11.81 -0.23
CA ALA A 417 3.18 10.48 -0.81
C ALA A 417 4.60 9.92 -0.91
N GLN A 418 4.74 8.63 -0.67
CA GLN A 418 6.00 7.92 -0.85
C GLN A 418 6.47 8.04 -2.30
N ASP A 419 7.75 8.32 -2.51
CA ASP A 419 8.48 8.43 -3.78
C ASP A 419 7.90 9.44 -4.78
N ASN A 420 6.72 10.01 -4.49
CA ASN A 420 5.97 10.86 -5.41
C ASN A 420 5.82 12.32 -4.95
N GLY A 421 6.38 12.68 -3.80
CA GLY A 421 6.35 14.04 -3.27
C GLY A 421 5.03 14.44 -2.61
N SER A 422 4.86 15.73 -2.39
CA SER A 422 3.62 16.30 -1.84
C SER A 422 2.76 16.87 -2.94
N TRP A 423 1.44 16.65 -2.83
CA TRP A 423 0.42 17.01 -3.81
C TRP A 423 -0.71 17.81 -3.19
N ARG A 424 -1.37 18.61 -4.01
CA ARG A 424 -2.63 19.26 -3.66
C ARG A 424 -3.67 19.10 -4.76
N SER A 425 -4.95 19.04 -4.39
CA SER A 425 -6.03 19.14 -5.36
C SER A 425 -6.15 20.58 -5.89
N VAL A 426 -6.45 20.73 -7.18
CA VAL A 426 -6.69 22.05 -7.77
C VAL A 426 -8.11 22.52 -7.50
N THR A 427 -9.04 21.58 -7.40
CA THR A 427 -10.44 21.81 -7.00
C THR A 427 -10.87 20.75 -6.01
N SER A 428 -11.91 21.01 -5.23
CA SER A 428 -12.46 20.04 -4.27
C SER A 428 -13.02 18.76 -4.89
N ASP A 429 -13.28 18.73 -6.20
CA ASP A 429 -14.03 17.66 -6.87
C ASP A 429 -13.25 16.93 -7.97
N GLY A 430 -12.00 17.34 -8.27
CA GLY A 430 -11.20 16.76 -9.33
C GLY A 430 -10.34 15.61 -8.86
N ILE A 431 -10.70 14.37 -9.18
CA ILE A 431 -9.93 13.16 -8.81
C ILE A 431 -8.61 13.01 -9.60
N ASP A 432 -8.55 13.60 -10.79
CA ASP A 432 -7.44 13.55 -11.76
C ASP A 432 -6.71 14.89 -11.93
N ASN A 433 -7.09 15.88 -11.14
CA ASN A 433 -6.57 17.25 -11.26
C ASN A 433 -5.85 17.67 -9.97
N TRP A 434 -4.71 17.01 -9.74
CA TRP A 434 -3.83 17.32 -8.62
C TRP A 434 -2.49 17.84 -9.15
N GLU A 435 -1.92 18.77 -8.39
CA GLU A 435 -0.62 19.39 -8.68
C GLU A 435 0.42 18.97 -7.65
N LYS A 436 1.61 18.62 -8.13
CA LYS A 436 2.76 18.37 -7.26
C LYS A 436 3.28 19.70 -6.71
N ILE A 437 3.44 19.77 -5.39
CA ILE A 437 3.90 20.97 -4.69
C ILE A 437 5.31 20.83 -4.11
N ASN A 438 5.79 19.61 -3.89
CA ASN A 438 7.15 19.33 -3.43
C ASN A 438 7.62 17.96 -3.94
N ASP A 439 8.92 17.74 -4.03
CA ASP A 439 9.56 16.50 -4.47
C ASP A 439 10.02 15.64 -3.27
N GLY A 440 10.61 14.46 -3.55
CA GLY A 440 11.10 13.49 -2.56
C GLY A 440 9.98 12.59 -2.04
N ASP A 441 10.16 12.02 -0.84
CA ASP A 441 9.06 11.44 -0.06
C ASP A 441 8.29 12.57 0.60
N GLY A 442 7.06 12.81 0.14
CA GLY A 442 6.18 13.78 0.78
C GLY A 442 5.70 13.23 2.12
N MET A 443 5.85 14.02 3.19
CA MET A 443 5.41 13.66 4.54
C MET A 443 4.21 14.49 4.96
N GLN A 444 4.34 15.37 5.94
CA GLN A 444 3.25 16.18 6.48
C GLN A 444 3.02 17.42 5.61
N PRO A 445 1.95 17.47 4.79
CA PRO A 445 1.47 18.72 4.22
C PRO A 445 0.59 19.43 5.23
N LEU A 446 0.63 20.76 5.24
CA LEU A 446 -0.23 21.60 6.07
C LEU A 446 -0.66 22.84 5.27
N ALA A 447 -1.88 23.29 5.44
CA ALA A 447 -2.36 24.55 4.92
C ALA A 447 -2.97 25.35 6.05
N ASN A 448 -2.73 26.63 6.03
CA ASN A 448 -3.31 27.50 7.03
C ASN A 448 -4.83 27.60 6.83
N SER A 449 -5.58 27.14 7.81
CA SER A 449 -7.04 27.16 7.78
C SER A 449 -7.66 28.49 8.22
N ILE A 450 -6.87 29.44 8.74
CA ILE A 450 -7.33 30.76 9.19
C ILE A 450 -7.22 31.78 8.06
N ASP A 451 -6.13 31.70 7.28
CA ASP A 451 -5.95 32.46 6.07
C ASP A 451 -5.16 31.64 5.02
N ASP A 452 -5.48 31.79 3.76
CA ASP A 452 -4.86 31.05 2.65
C ASP A 452 -3.47 31.61 2.27
N SER A 453 -2.75 32.28 3.18
CA SER A 453 -1.50 32.96 2.89
C SER A 453 -0.31 32.02 2.75
N TYR A 454 -0.32 30.87 3.44
CA TYR A 454 0.76 29.90 3.44
C TYR A 454 0.26 28.45 3.34
N TRP A 455 1.05 27.63 2.67
CA TRP A 455 1.02 26.18 2.81
C TRP A 455 2.41 25.69 3.20
N PHE A 456 2.48 24.52 3.83
CA PHE A 456 3.72 23.90 4.26
C PHE A 456 3.77 22.45 3.78
N SER A 457 4.96 21.93 3.58
CA SER A 457 5.18 20.50 3.38
C SER A 457 6.50 20.06 3.95
N SER A 458 6.56 18.87 4.48
CA SER A 458 7.81 18.24 4.87
C SER A 458 8.19 17.11 3.91
N THR A 459 9.49 16.81 3.87
CA THR A 459 10.02 15.64 3.19
C THR A 459 10.69 14.71 4.20
N GLN A 460 11.13 13.56 3.74
CA GLN A 460 11.81 12.56 4.56
C GLN A 460 12.94 13.17 5.41
N GLY A 461 13.03 12.71 6.67
CA GLY A 461 14.06 13.19 7.59
C GLY A 461 13.86 14.61 8.10
N GLY A 462 12.66 15.19 7.88
CA GLY A 462 12.21 16.42 8.52
C GLY A 462 12.59 17.71 7.81
N GLN A 463 13.03 17.69 6.57
CA GLN A 463 13.16 18.94 5.81
C GLN A 463 11.77 19.58 5.66
N PHE A 464 11.64 20.82 6.08
CA PHE A 464 10.37 21.52 6.18
C PHE A 464 10.36 22.81 5.36
N TYR A 465 9.31 22.97 4.57
CA TYR A 465 9.23 24.04 3.58
C TYR A 465 7.92 24.81 3.72
N ARG A 466 7.98 26.12 3.47
CA ARG A 466 6.84 27.02 3.34
C ARG A 466 6.69 27.44 1.90
N GLY A 467 5.51 27.25 1.31
CA GLY A 467 5.11 27.85 0.03
C GLY A 467 4.41 29.17 0.23
N GLY A 468 4.38 30.01 -0.82
CA GLY A 468 3.61 31.25 -0.84
C GLY A 468 2.12 31.03 -1.04
N THR A 469 1.39 32.10 -1.40
CA THR A 469 -0.07 32.09 -1.60
C THR A 469 -0.55 30.85 -2.36
N LEU A 470 -1.64 30.25 -1.88
CA LEU A 470 -2.31 29.13 -2.51
C LEU A 470 -2.40 29.30 -4.03
N GLY A 471 -1.88 28.35 -4.79
CA GLY A 471 -1.87 28.36 -6.26
C GLY A 471 -0.53 28.75 -6.90
N SER A 472 0.52 29.07 -6.14
CA SER A 472 1.82 29.40 -6.70
C SER A 472 2.87 28.38 -6.25
N SER A 473 3.54 27.73 -7.20
CA SER A 473 4.78 26.97 -6.98
C SER A 473 6.01 27.90 -6.82
N SER A 474 5.83 29.21 -6.92
CA SER A 474 6.88 30.20 -6.71
C SER A 474 6.86 30.73 -5.28
N GLY A 475 8.03 30.87 -4.67
CA GLY A 475 8.19 31.35 -3.29
C GLY A 475 8.38 30.24 -2.25
N PHE A 476 8.83 29.07 -2.69
CA PHE A 476 9.17 27.93 -1.85
C PHE A 476 10.45 28.22 -1.06
N VAL A 477 10.35 28.17 0.26
CA VAL A 477 11.46 28.50 1.17
C VAL A 477 11.60 27.38 2.20
N GLU A 478 12.82 26.90 2.40
CA GLU A 478 13.12 26.00 3.50
C GLU A 478 13.05 26.76 4.83
N VAL A 479 12.25 26.28 5.75
CA VAL A 479 12.00 26.85 7.07
C VAL A 479 12.28 25.83 8.19
N THR A 480 13.07 24.79 7.91
CA THR A 480 13.51 23.78 8.88
C THR A 480 14.20 24.45 10.06
N PRO A 481 13.84 24.13 11.33
CA PRO A 481 14.57 24.65 12.48
C PRO A 481 16.03 24.20 12.47
N THR A 482 16.92 25.05 12.95
CA THR A 482 18.30 24.64 13.22
C THR A 482 18.33 23.75 14.45
N ILE A 483 18.60 22.46 14.27
CA ILE A 483 18.62 21.46 15.33
C ILE A 483 20.04 21.30 15.92
N GLY A 484 20.11 20.97 17.22
CA GLY A 484 21.36 20.68 17.93
C GLY A 484 21.97 19.35 17.53
N ALA A 485 23.25 19.15 17.83
CA ALA A 485 23.96 17.88 17.51
C ALA A 485 23.43 16.65 18.26
N ASP A 486 22.66 16.84 19.31
CA ASP A 486 21.99 15.81 20.11
C ASP A 486 20.50 15.61 19.71
N GLU A 487 20.04 16.34 18.70
CA GLU A 487 18.69 16.22 18.19
C GLU A 487 18.61 15.20 17.06
N ARG A 488 17.45 14.56 16.95
CA ARG A 488 17.16 13.48 16.02
C ARG A 488 15.81 13.69 15.39
N ASN A 489 15.73 13.55 14.09
CA ASN A 489 14.47 13.57 13.32
C ASN A 489 13.98 12.16 13.07
N ASN A 490 12.66 11.99 13.07
CA ASN A 490 12.03 10.81 12.53
C ASN A 490 12.08 10.87 10.98
N TRP A 491 11.89 9.72 10.32
CA TRP A 491 11.67 9.69 8.88
C TRP A 491 10.45 10.55 8.49
N ASP A 492 9.32 10.35 9.19
CA ASP A 492 8.12 11.17 9.15
C ASP A 492 8.12 12.09 10.39
N THR A 493 8.81 13.21 10.29
CA THR A 493 8.95 14.19 11.38
C THR A 493 7.62 14.94 11.58
N PRO A 494 7.00 14.89 12.78
CA PRO A 494 5.71 15.50 12.99
C PRO A 494 5.80 17.03 13.04
N VAL A 495 4.87 17.68 12.35
CA VAL A 495 4.66 19.13 12.40
C VAL A 495 3.19 19.40 12.66
N ALA A 496 2.85 20.36 13.50
CA ALA A 496 1.49 20.77 13.81
C ALA A 496 1.30 22.27 13.67
N LEU A 497 0.12 22.69 13.19
CA LEU A 497 -0.34 24.07 13.21
C LEU A 497 -1.00 24.39 14.56
N ASP A 498 -0.85 25.61 15.05
CA ASP A 498 -1.67 26.12 16.14
C ASP A 498 -3.12 26.32 15.61
N PRO A 499 -4.14 25.80 16.29
CA PRO A 499 -5.52 25.90 15.79
C PRO A 499 -6.09 27.33 15.80
N SER A 500 -5.45 28.26 16.52
CA SER A 500 -5.93 29.64 16.71
C SER A 500 -5.05 30.70 16.06
N ASP A 501 -3.83 30.35 15.61
CA ASP A 501 -2.87 31.28 15.02
C ASP A 501 -2.18 30.69 13.80
N ALA A 502 -2.38 31.34 12.67
CA ALA A 502 -1.93 30.91 11.36
C ALA A 502 -0.39 30.90 11.17
N GLU A 503 0.34 31.65 11.96
CA GLU A 503 1.79 31.76 11.87
C GLU A 503 2.53 30.92 12.90
N THR A 504 1.77 30.34 13.86
CA THR A 504 2.32 29.48 14.90
C THR A 504 2.32 28.01 14.49
N LEU A 505 3.53 27.40 14.50
CA LEU A 505 3.73 25.97 14.25
C LEU A 505 4.64 25.33 15.29
N TYR A 506 4.51 24.01 15.35
CA TYR A 506 5.31 23.16 16.22
C TYR A 506 6.02 22.10 15.38
N TYR A 507 7.32 21.87 15.65
CA TYR A 507 8.16 20.92 14.92
C TYR A 507 8.86 19.98 15.93
N GLY A 508 8.65 18.65 15.76
CA GLY A 508 9.06 17.63 16.71
C GLY A 508 10.30 16.86 16.25
N THR A 509 11.40 17.00 16.97
CA THR A 509 12.56 16.11 16.96
C THR A 509 12.44 15.10 18.11
N ASN A 510 13.49 14.82 18.90
CA ASN A 510 13.36 14.34 20.28
C ASN A 510 13.01 15.48 21.25
N LYS A 511 12.98 16.72 20.75
CA LYS A 511 12.58 17.94 21.44
C LYS A 511 11.54 18.68 20.62
N LEU A 512 10.80 19.60 21.23
CA LEU A 512 9.77 20.38 20.54
C LEU A 512 10.23 21.81 20.30
N HIS A 513 10.15 22.23 19.05
CA HIS A 513 10.38 23.60 18.60
C HIS A 513 9.06 24.29 18.30
N LYS A 514 8.99 25.60 18.57
CA LYS A 514 7.84 26.47 18.25
C LYS A 514 8.31 27.65 17.44
N THR A 515 7.55 28.02 16.41
CA THR A 515 7.64 29.30 15.70
C THR A 515 6.35 30.08 15.91
N THR A 516 6.41 31.40 15.80
CA THR A 516 5.25 32.33 15.79
C THR A 516 5.33 33.31 14.61
N ASP A 517 6.12 32.98 13.61
CA ASP A 517 6.39 33.79 12.40
C ASP A 517 6.49 32.89 11.14
N ALA A 518 5.62 31.86 11.08
CA ALA A 518 5.50 30.94 9.96
C ALA A 518 6.84 30.24 9.58
N GLY A 519 7.72 30.03 10.57
CA GLY A 519 8.99 29.31 10.41
C GLY A 519 10.21 30.19 10.15
N ASP A 520 10.08 31.51 10.15
CA ASP A 520 11.25 32.40 9.97
C ASP A 520 12.20 32.29 11.17
N THR A 521 11.66 32.12 12.39
CA THR A 521 12.47 31.84 13.59
C THR A 521 11.85 30.75 14.45
N TRP A 522 12.70 29.95 15.09
CA TRP A 522 12.28 28.82 15.94
C TRP A 522 12.82 28.94 17.36
N THR A 523 12.03 28.58 18.33
CA THR A 523 12.38 28.54 19.75
C THR A 523 12.17 27.12 20.29
N LEU A 524 13.19 26.60 20.97
CA LEU A 524 13.09 25.31 21.67
C LEU A 524 12.23 25.47 22.92
N ILE A 525 11.17 24.67 23.06
CA ILE A 525 10.19 24.76 24.15
C ILE A 525 10.10 23.47 24.99
N SER A 526 10.94 22.46 24.75
CA SER A 526 10.99 21.25 25.60
C SER A 526 12.42 20.77 25.85
N PRO A 527 12.67 20.02 26.94
CA PRO A 527 13.84 19.18 27.04
C PRO A 527 13.78 18.00 26.05
N ASP A 528 14.78 17.08 26.07
CA ASP A 528 14.67 15.77 25.43
C ASP A 528 13.55 14.96 26.09
N LEU A 529 12.49 14.64 25.34
CA LEU A 529 11.31 13.92 25.81
C LEU A 529 11.42 12.40 25.59
N SER A 530 12.47 11.95 24.91
CA SER A 530 12.72 10.53 24.64
C SER A 530 13.49 9.84 25.76
N ASN A 531 13.57 8.51 25.68
CA ASN A 531 14.45 7.71 26.53
C ASN A 531 15.93 7.75 26.06
N GLY A 532 16.25 8.65 25.12
CA GLY A 532 17.56 8.78 24.47
C GLY A 532 17.63 8.07 23.12
N PRO A 533 18.78 8.13 22.42
CA PRO A 533 18.95 7.46 21.14
C PRO A 533 18.72 5.96 21.31
N GLY A 534 17.85 5.39 20.48
CA GLY A 534 17.53 3.98 20.52
C GLY A 534 18.80 3.11 20.43
N SER A 535 18.91 2.13 21.30
CA SER A 535 19.96 1.11 21.23
C SER A 535 19.46 0.01 20.30
N GLY A 536 19.87 0.03 19.04
CA GLY A 536 19.41 -0.96 18.07
C GLY A 536 18.36 -0.39 17.10
N SER A 537 17.83 -1.19 16.25
CA SER A 537 17.17 -0.84 15.02
C SER A 537 15.67 -0.49 15.10
N SER A 538 15.02 -0.50 16.25
CA SER A 538 13.55 -0.43 16.32
C SER A 538 12.97 0.92 16.72
N THR A 539 13.72 1.80 17.38
CA THR A 539 13.29 3.17 17.68
C THR A 539 14.42 4.17 17.43
N PHE A 540 14.05 5.41 17.08
CA PHE A 540 15.01 6.49 16.85
C PHE A 540 15.12 7.43 18.04
N GLY A 541 14.22 7.30 19.05
CA GLY A 541 14.07 8.21 20.18
C GLY A 541 13.59 9.58 19.69
N THR A 542 12.50 9.64 18.96
CA THR A 542 11.98 10.82 18.28
C THR A 542 10.47 10.96 18.44
N MET A 543 9.95 12.18 18.29
CA MET A 543 8.52 12.41 18.23
C MET A 543 7.92 11.81 16.97
N THR A 544 6.69 11.33 17.10
CA THR A 544 5.88 10.74 16.03
C THR A 544 4.56 11.46 15.84
N THR A 545 4.10 12.20 16.87
CA THR A 545 2.86 12.95 16.83
C THR A 545 2.93 14.15 17.77
N ILE A 546 2.31 15.24 17.36
CA ILE A 546 2.11 16.45 18.15
C ILE A 546 0.62 16.80 18.03
N ASP A 547 0.00 17.13 19.16
CA ASP A 547 -1.37 17.61 19.18
C ASP A 547 -1.47 18.89 20.01
N VAL A 548 -2.09 19.90 19.47
CA VAL A 548 -2.36 21.17 20.14
C VAL A 548 -3.86 21.28 20.36
N SER A 549 -4.27 21.43 21.62
CA SER A 549 -5.69 21.49 21.97
C SER A 549 -6.38 22.67 21.28
N THR A 550 -7.49 22.40 20.62
CA THR A 550 -8.34 23.41 19.98
C THR A 550 -9.08 24.31 20.97
N ILE A 551 -9.17 23.89 22.25
CA ILE A 551 -9.88 24.62 23.31
C ILE A 551 -8.92 25.57 24.07
N ASP A 552 -7.67 25.11 24.27
CA ASP A 552 -6.63 25.83 25.01
C ASP A 552 -5.27 25.48 24.42
N ASN A 553 -4.72 26.35 23.59
CA ASN A 553 -3.48 26.09 22.85
C ASN A 553 -2.21 26.12 23.73
N ASP A 554 -2.31 26.43 25.01
CA ASP A 554 -1.25 26.19 26.00
C ASP A 554 -1.15 24.69 26.38
N ILE A 555 -2.16 23.89 26.08
CA ILE A 555 -2.16 22.44 26.26
C ILE A 555 -1.64 21.77 24.99
N ILE A 556 -0.45 21.15 25.09
CA ILE A 556 0.19 20.46 23.98
C ILE A 556 0.58 19.05 24.42
N TYR A 557 0.32 18.07 23.54
CA TYR A 557 0.70 16.68 23.71
C TYR A 557 1.78 16.30 22.70
N ALA A 558 2.75 15.48 23.14
CA ALA A 558 3.81 14.92 22.31
C ALA A 558 3.91 13.42 22.54
N GLY A 559 3.73 12.61 21.48
CA GLY A 559 3.94 11.16 21.51
C GLY A 559 5.20 10.78 20.76
N LEU A 560 5.91 9.73 21.24
CA LEU A 560 7.21 9.31 20.73
C LEU A 560 7.22 7.84 20.28
N ASP A 561 8.21 7.49 19.48
CA ASP A 561 8.43 6.13 18.97
C ASP A 561 8.87 5.12 20.05
N ASP A 562 9.30 5.59 21.19
CA ASP A 562 9.71 4.77 22.36
C ASP A 562 8.58 4.52 23.36
N GLY A 563 7.34 4.95 23.05
CA GLY A 563 6.14 4.78 23.87
C GLY A 563 5.88 5.88 24.88
N ASN A 564 6.75 6.89 24.95
CA ASN A 564 6.52 8.01 25.84
C ASN A 564 5.44 8.94 25.29
N ILE A 565 4.58 9.45 26.19
CA ILE A 565 3.66 10.55 25.92
C ILE A 565 3.87 11.61 26.98
N TRP A 566 4.02 12.84 26.54
CA TRP A 566 4.23 14.02 27.39
C TRP A 566 3.16 15.07 27.13
N MET A 567 2.88 15.87 28.15
CA MET A 567 1.95 16.98 28.08
C MET A 567 2.54 18.22 28.75
N THR A 568 2.22 19.39 28.19
CA THR A 568 2.37 20.70 28.85
C THR A 568 1.02 21.37 28.99
N GLU A 569 0.82 22.18 30.03
CA GLU A 569 -0.38 23.00 30.26
C GLU A 569 -0.06 24.51 30.22
N ASN A 570 1.15 24.88 29.84
CA ASN A 570 1.65 26.25 29.88
C ASN A 570 2.57 26.59 28.69
N GLY A 571 2.20 26.10 27.51
CA GLY A 571 2.87 26.41 26.25
C GLY A 571 4.31 25.93 26.14
N GLY A 572 4.67 24.87 26.86
CA GLY A 572 5.99 24.27 26.80
C GLY A 572 6.95 24.70 27.94
N THR A 573 6.47 25.46 28.93
CA THR A 573 7.32 25.86 30.05
C THR A 573 7.67 24.69 30.95
N ASP A 574 6.69 23.85 31.27
CA ASP A 574 6.86 22.60 32.04
C ASP A 574 6.23 21.44 31.29
N TRP A 575 6.86 20.26 31.39
CA TRP A 575 6.43 19.03 30.75
C TRP A 575 6.21 17.91 31.75
N THR A 576 5.08 17.23 31.67
CA THR A 576 4.71 16.08 32.51
C THR A 576 4.57 14.83 31.64
N LYS A 577 5.26 13.74 32.04
CA LYS A 577 5.07 12.44 31.40
C LYS A 577 3.73 11.84 31.87
N ILE A 578 2.94 11.37 30.92
CA ILE A 578 1.57 10.85 31.17
C ILE A 578 1.37 9.41 30.65
N SER A 579 2.44 8.71 30.27
CA SER A 579 2.38 7.36 29.66
C SER A 579 2.79 6.22 30.58
N ASP A 580 2.96 6.43 31.90
CA ASP A 580 3.52 5.41 32.80
C ASP A 580 2.62 4.15 32.92
N ASP A 581 1.30 4.30 32.75
CA ASP A 581 0.32 3.20 32.76
C ASP A 581 -0.05 2.67 31.35
N LEU A 582 0.61 3.16 30.31
CA LEU A 582 0.37 2.76 28.93
C LEU A 582 1.38 1.69 28.47
N PRO A 583 1.03 0.89 27.43
CA PRO A 583 1.98 -0.06 26.89
C PRO A 583 3.17 0.64 26.21
N VAL A 584 4.36 0.08 26.38
CA VAL A 584 5.56 0.55 25.68
C VAL A 584 5.47 0.09 24.23
N ARG A 585 4.87 0.91 23.38
CA ARG A 585 4.69 0.71 21.95
C ARG A 585 4.88 2.03 21.23
N TRP A 586 5.13 1.99 19.93
CA TRP A 586 5.22 3.18 19.09
C TRP A 586 3.89 3.95 19.13
N VAL A 587 3.93 5.20 19.65
CA VAL A 587 2.76 6.08 19.67
C VAL A 587 2.49 6.56 18.24
N THR A 588 1.32 6.29 17.71
CA THR A 588 0.95 6.73 16.35
C THR A 588 0.22 8.06 16.35
N LYS A 589 -0.65 8.26 17.32
CA LYS A 589 -1.38 9.52 17.49
C LYS A 589 -1.65 9.80 18.97
N VAL A 590 -1.52 11.05 19.36
CA VAL A 590 -2.19 11.64 20.51
C VAL A 590 -3.21 12.63 19.96
N TYR A 591 -4.45 12.62 20.46
CA TYR A 591 -5.54 13.45 19.97
C TYR A 591 -6.35 14.00 21.14
N SER A 592 -6.34 15.29 21.34
CA SER A 592 -7.16 15.98 22.33
C SER A 592 -8.59 16.15 21.81
N ASP A 593 -9.58 15.88 22.66
CA ASP A 593 -10.97 16.02 22.30
C ASP A 593 -11.32 17.50 22.03
N ARG A 594 -12.11 17.77 21.00
CA ARG A 594 -12.42 19.11 20.54
C ARG A 594 -13.42 19.84 21.41
N GLU A 595 -14.20 19.13 22.23
CA GLU A 595 -15.26 19.67 23.09
C GLU A 595 -14.91 19.59 24.58
N ASN A 596 -13.94 18.72 24.95
CA ASN A 596 -13.56 18.51 26.34
C ASN A 596 -12.03 18.55 26.51
N SER A 597 -11.49 19.65 27.01
CA SER A 597 -10.06 19.85 27.21
C SER A 597 -9.42 18.89 28.23
N ASN A 598 -10.20 18.10 28.96
CA ASN A 598 -9.68 17.06 29.85
C ASN A 598 -9.57 15.71 29.16
N LYS A 599 -10.19 15.54 28.00
CA LYS A 599 -10.25 14.26 27.31
C LYS A 599 -9.19 14.18 26.24
N VAL A 600 -8.44 13.06 26.24
CA VAL A 600 -7.39 12.80 25.27
C VAL A 600 -7.35 11.32 24.91
N TYR A 601 -7.07 11.03 23.66
CA TYR A 601 -6.91 9.69 23.11
C TYR A 601 -5.44 9.43 22.77
N ALA A 602 -4.99 8.18 22.92
CA ALA A 602 -3.68 7.72 22.47
C ALA A 602 -3.83 6.42 21.67
N THR A 603 -3.21 6.37 20.51
CA THR A 603 -3.17 5.16 19.66
C THR A 603 -1.73 4.67 19.49
N PHE A 604 -1.64 3.37 19.24
CA PHE A 604 -0.37 2.68 19.17
C PHE A 604 -0.30 1.76 17.94
N SER A 605 0.87 1.68 17.37
CA SER A 605 1.22 0.65 16.40
C SER A 605 1.58 -0.68 17.11
N GLY A 606 1.80 -1.72 16.32
CA GLY A 606 2.17 -3.04 16.84
C GLY A 606 0.97 -3.94 17.12
N TYR A 607 1.24 -5.06 17.82
CA TYR A 607 0.29 -6.13 18.07
C TYR A 607 0.21 -6.43 19.56
N ARG A 608 -0.93 -6.97 20.00
CA ARG A 608 -1.21 -7.24 21.42
C ARG A 608 -0.45 -8.43 21.99
N TYR A 609 -0.12 -9.42 21.16
CA TYR A 609 0.57 -10.67 21.57
C TYR A 609 -0.05 -11.38 22.78
N GLY A 610 -1.39 -11.40 22.84
CA GLY A 610 -2.15 -12.04 23.93
C GLY A 610 -2.48 -11.14 25.11
N GLU A 611 -2.15 -9.87 25.09
CA GLU A 611 -2.64 -8.87 26.04
C GLU A 611 -4.10 -8.51 25.68
N ASP A 612 -4.99 -8.41 26.67
CA ASP A 612 -6.40 -8.07 26.45
C ASP A 612 -6.65 -6.59 26.11
N ASN A 613 -5.62 -5.75 26.25
CA ASN A 613 -5.68 -4.32 26.01
C ASN A 613 -5.56 -4.02 24.50
N GLY A 614 -6.41 -3.17 23.98
CA GLY A 614 -6.34 -2.71 22.58
C GLY A 614 -5.15 -1.79 22.32
N ASN A 615 -5.07 -1.28 21.08
CA ASN A 615 -4.08 -0.28 20.68
C ASN A 615 -4.64 1.15 20.71
N ILE A 616 -5.77 1.38 21.41
CA ILE A 616 -6.35 2.69 21.67
C ILE A 616 -6.73 2.83 23.15
N TYR A 617 -6.45 4.00 23.69
CA TYR A 617 -6.73 4.38 25.08
C TYR A 617 -7.36 5.76 25.12
N VAL A 618 -8.19 6.01 26.14
CA VAL A 618 -8.78 7.32 26.45
C VAL A 618 -8.46 7.70 27.90
N SER A 619 -8.16 8.98 28.11
CA SER A 619 -8.13 9.62 29.41
C SER A 619 -9.19 10.70 29.48
N GLU A 620 -9.86 10.82 30.62
CA GLU A 620 -10.85 11.88 30.91
C GLU A 620 -10.25 12.95 31.86
N ASP A 621 -8.95 12.87 32.15
CA ASP A 621 -8.24 13.72 33.13
C ASP A 621 -6.86 14.16 32.64
N ARG A 622 -6.71 14.45 31.31
CA ARG A 622 -5.49 14.92 30.66
C ARG A 622 -4.32 13.94 30.78
N GLY A 623 -4.60 12.62 30.75
CA GLY A 623 -3.56 11.59 30.76
C GLY A 623 -3.13 11.15 32.14
N GLN A 624 -3.81 11.58 33.23
CA GLN A 624 -3.48 11.11 34.58
C GLN A 624 -3.93 9.65 34.80
N ASN A 625 -5.04 9.24 34.19
CA ASN A 625 -5.54 7.87 34.18
C ASN A 625 -5.99 7.48 32.77
N TRP A 626 -5.72 6.24 32.37
CA TRP A 626 -6.04 5.74 31.03
C TRP A 626 -6.95 4.52 31.07
N THR A 627 -7.89 4.46 30.14
CA THR A 627 -8.80 3.33 29.93
C THR A 627 -8.65 2.79 28.52
N ALA A 628 -8.46 1.48 28.36
CA ALA A 628 -8.38 0.83 27.06
C ALA A 628 -9.75 0.69 26.41
N LEU A 629 -9.87 0.99 25.12
CA LEU A 629 -11.09 0.92 24.33
C LEU A 629 -11.11 -0.21 23.28
N GLY A 630 -9.97 -0.70 22.87
CA GLY A 630 -9.81 -1.54 21.67
C GLY A 630 -10.04 -3.04 21.88
N ALA A 631 -10.60 -3.50 23.01
CA ALA A 631 -10.70 -4.92 23.35
C ALA A 631 -11.46 -5.78 22.31
N THR A 632 -12.45 -5.21 21.63
CA THR A 632 -13.28 -5.89 20.63
C THR A 632 -12.78 -5.71 19.19
N LEU A 633 -11.76 -4.86 18.95
CA LEU A 633 -11.13 -4.71 17.64
C LEU A 633 -10.28 -5.94 17.29
N PRO A 634 -10.04 -6.20 16.01
CA PRO A 634 -9.00 -7.14 15.61
C PRO A 634 -7.62 -6.67 16.11
N ASP A 635 -6.67 -7.60 16.23
CA ASP A 635 -5.32 -7.32 16.69
C ASP A 635 -4.48 -6.75 15.55
N ILE A 636 -4.64 -5.45 15.29
CA ILE A 636 -3.98 -4.71 14.20
C ILE A 636 -3.44 -3.37 14.70
N PRO A 637 -2.43 -2.80 14.03
CA PRO A 637 -1.98 -1.45 14.27
C PRO A 637 -3.09 -0.42 14.06
N ILE A 638 -3.13 0.59 14.94
CA ILE A 638 -3.97 1.78 14.78
C ILE A 638 -3.05 2.94 14.44
N ASN A 639 -3.31 3.58 13.31
CA ASN A 639 -2.44 4.63 12.77
C ASN A 639 -2.90 6.02 13.16
N ASP A 640 -4.23 6.22 13.28
CA ASP A 640 -4.81 7.52 13.61
C ASP A 640 -6.16 7.38 14.33
N VAL A 641 -6.60 8.46 14.99
CA VAL A 641 -7.88 8.60 15.66
C VAL A 641 -8.42 10.02 15.54
N VAL A 642 -9.72 10.15 15.27
CA VAL A 642 -10.47 11.41 15.29
C VAL A 642 -11.84 11.20 15.91
N THR A 643 -12.50 12.28 16.36
CA THR A 643 -13.89 12.25 16.80
C THR A 643 -14.74 13.17 15.94
N ASP A 644 -15.97 12.75 15.62
CA ASP A 644 -16.95 13.60 14.94
C ASP A 644 -17.74 14.48 15.93
N ASN A 645 -18.60 15.36 15.39
CA ASN A 645 -19.44 16.29 16.18
C ASN A 645 -20.45 15.59 17.11
N GLU A 646 -20.67 14.29 16.95
CA GLU A 646 -21.54 13.50 17.80
C GLU A 646 -20.76 12.72 18.87
N GLY A 647 -19.43 12.85 18.89
CA GLY A 647 -18.52 12.17 19.80
C GLY A 647 -18.30 10.69 19.41
N ASN A 648 -18.60 10.28 18.17
CA ASN A 648 -18.21 8.98 17.65
C ASN A 648 -16.71 8.94 17.45
N ILE A 649 -16.10 7.81 17.77
CA ILE A 649 -14.63 7.62 17.65
C ILE A 649 -14.35 6.90 16.33
N ILE A 650 -13.50 7.48 15.48
CA ILE A 650 -13.13 6.92 14.18
C ILE A 650 -11.63 6.63 14.19
N LEU A 651 -11.25 5.43 13.70
CA LEU A 651 -9.88 4.94 13.67
C LEU A 651 -9.43 4.69 12.23
N GLY A 652 -8.21 5.11 11.91
CA GLY A 652 -7.43 4.65 10.77
C GLY A 652 -6.56 3.46 11.18
N THR A 653 -6.67 2.33 10.46
CA THR A 653 -5.95 1.10 10.81
C THR A 653 -5.30 0.45 9.59
N ASP A 654 -4.49 -0.59 9.82
CA ASP A 654 -3.90 -1.39 8.73
C ASP A 654 -4.96 -2.21 7.94
N ALA A 655 -6.19 -2.29 8.41
CA ALA A 655 -7.26 -3.03 7.74
C ALA A 655 -8.45 -2.13 7.30
N GLY A 656 -8.25 -0.84 7.20
CA GLY A 656 -9.27 0.15 6.84
C GLY A 656 -9.77 0.96 8.04
N PRO A 657 -10.78 1.81 7.85
CA PRO A 657 -11.35 2.62 8.91
C PRO A 657 -12.37 1.84 9.75
N PHE A 658 -12.42 2.14 11.06
CA PHE A 658 -13.40 1.62 12.01
C PHE A 658 -14.06 2.78 12.75
N ILE A 659 -15.28 2.57 13.21
CA ILE A 659 -16.03 3.56 13.99
C ILE A 659 -16.67 2.92 15.23
N SER A 660 -16.70 3.67 16.32
CA SER A 660 -17.51 3.35 17.49
C SER A 660 -18.50 4.50 17.77
N THR A 661 -19.78 4.16 17.87
CA THR A 661 -20.87 5.09 18.22
C THR A 661 -21.29 4.97 19.69
N ASN A 662 -20.52 4.23 20.50
CA ASN A 662 -20.81 3.96 21.90
C ASN A 662 -19.56 4.03 22.78
N GLN A 663 -18.73 5.04 22.57
CA GLN A 663 -17.53 5.36 23.38
C GLN A 663 -16.50 4.20 23.45
N GLY A 664 -16.35 3.43 22.36
CA GLY A 664 -15.35 2.37 22.25
C GLY A 664 -15.77 1.00 22.82
N GLU A 665 -17.03 0.84 23.25
CA GLU A 665 -17.54 -0.47 23.70
C GLU A 665 -17.61 -1.49 22.57
N THR A 666 -18.07 -1.05 21.38
CA THR A 666 -18.10 -1.86 20.16
C THR A 666 -17.65 -1.06 18.95
N TRP A 667 -17.15 -1.78 17.95
CA TRP A 667 -16.58 -1.22 16.73
C TRP A 667 -17.23 -1.81 15.49
N GLU A 668 -17.43 -0.98 14.48
CA GLU A 668 -17.95 -1.34 13.16
C GLU A 668 -17.01 -0.87 12.06
N THR A 669 -17.07 -1.50 10.89
CA THR A 669 -16.31 -1.03 9.70
C THR A 669 -17.00 0.18 9.09
N LEU A 670 -16.23 1.15 8.60
CA LEU A 670 -16.70 2.33 7.88
C LEU A 670 -16.25 2.25 6.41
N GLY A 671 -17.11 2.69 5.47
CA GLY A 671 -16.81 2.62 4.03
C GLY A 671 -16.86 1.18 3.47
N ILE A 672 -18.08 0.69 3.20
CA ILE A 672 -18.34 -0.71 2.81
C ILE A 672 -17.60 -1.17 1.53
N ASN A 673 -17.28 -0.24 0.62
CA ASN A 673 -16.56 -0.48 -0.63
C ASN A 673 -15.04 -0.37 -0.48
N LEU A 674 -14.54 0.06 0.68
CA LEU A 674 -13.10 0.11 0.92
C LEU A 674 -12.54 -1.29 1.14
N PRO A 675 -11.50 -1.70 0.41
CA PRO A 675 -10.80 -2.94 0.68
C PRO A 675 -10.06 -2.87 2.03
N SER A 676 -9.41 -3.96 2.43
CA SER A 676 -8.53 -3.97 3.60
C SER A 676 -7.22 -3.24 3.30
N VAL A 677 -7.31 -1.93 3.10
CA VAL A 677 -6.17 -1.04 2.82
C VAL A 677 -5.71 -0.36 4.11
N ILE A 678 -4.41 -0.09 4.20
CA ILE A 678 -3.85 0.70 5.31
C ILE A 678 -4.37 2.13 5.21
N VAL A 679 -5.04 2.61 6.26
CA VAL A 679 -5.41 4.02 6.44
C VAL A 679 -4.35 4.66 7.32
N THR A 680 -3.64 5.62 6.79
CA THR A 680 -2.47 6.24 7.43
C THR A 680 -2.83 7.50 8.22
N ASP A 681 -3.85 8.23 7.78
CA ASP A 681 -4.22 9.52 8.37
C ASP A 681 -5.70 9.84 8.14
N LEU A 682 -6.32 10.57 9.05
CA LEU A 682 -7.73 10.93 9.07
C LEU A 682 -7.92 12.42 9.37
N GLN A 683 -8.87 13.05 8.69
CA GLN A 683 -9.31 14.39 9.05
C GLN A 683 -10.83 14.56 8.83
N ILE A 684 -11.50 15.27 9.74
CA ILE A 684 -12.92 15.58 9.62
C ILE A 684 -13.10 17.05 9.22
N ASP A 685 -13.94 17.26 8.23
CA ASP A 685 -14.57 18.54 7.94
C ASP A 685 -15.88 18.60 8.72
N ASP A 686 -15.84 19.33 9.83
CA ASP A 686 -16.97 19.44 10.78
C ASP A 686 -18.16 20.20 10.19
N GLU A 687 -17.93 21.17 9.31
CA GLU A 687 -19.02 21.95 8.68
C GLU A 687 -19.85 21.08 7.73
N ASN A 688 -19.19 20.19 6.99
CA ASN A 688 -19.84 19.32 6.03
C ASN A 688 -20.06 17.89 6.54
N ASN A 689 -19.70 17.62 7.81
CA ASN A 689 -19.76 16.31 8.45
C ASN A 689 -19.14 15.20 7.57
N THR A 690 -17.96 15.48 7.04
CA THR A 690 -17.27 14.63 6.07
C THR A 690 -15.91 14.17 6.62
N LEU A 691 -15.71 12.86 6.65
CA LEU A 691 -14.43 12.24 6.94
C LEU A 691 -13.60 12.14 5.66
N TYR A 692 -12.36 12.61 5.71
CA TYR A 692 -11.33 12.33 4.71
C TYR A 692 -10.32 11.34 5.26
N LEU A 693 -9.85 10.45 4.42
CA LEU A 693 -8.88 9.43 4.79
C LEU A 693 -7.81 9.24 3.72
N ALA A 694 -6.55 9.23 4.14
CA ALA A 694 -5.41 8.87 3.32
C ALA A 694 -5.16 7.37 3.41
N THR A 695 -4.84 6.74 2.27
CA THR A 695 -4.49 5.33 2.24
C THR A 695 -3.09 5.10 1.70
N TYR A 696 -2.48 4.02 2.13
CA TYR A 696 -1.21 3.60 1.59
C TYR A 696 -1.43 2.61 0.45
N GLY A 697 -1.59 3.16 -0.78
CA GLY A 697 -1.74 2.40 -2.01
C GLY A 697 -3.10 2.46 -2.71
N ARG A 698 -4.04 3.29 -2.21
CA ARG A 698 -5.37 3.49 -2.81
C ARG A 698 -5.78 4.96 -2.87
N SER A 699 -4.83 5.89 -2.87
CA SER A 699 -5.09 7.34 -2.88
C SER A 699 -5.91 7.82 -1.66
N MET A 700 -6.75 8.83 -1.80
CA MET A 700 -7.60 9.37 -0.73
C MET A 700 -9.08 9.16 -1.02
N TYR A 701 -9.84 9.01 0.06
CA TYR A 701 -11.30 8.88 0.01
C TYR A 701 -11.96 9.86 0.96
N LYS A 702 -13.26 10.11 0.72
CA LYS A 702 -14.14 10.78 1.66
C LYS A 702 -15.38 9.94 1.96
N ILE A 703 -15.92 10.11 3.17
CA ILE A 703 -17.14 9.46 3.64
C ILE A 703 -18.04 10.51 4.28
N ASP A 704 -19.30 10.56 3.85
CA ASP A 704 -20.33 11.40 4.46
C ASP A 704 -20.80 10.77 5.78
N LEU A 705 -20.49 11.43 6.91
CA LEU A 705 -20.84 10.97 8.24
C LEU A 705 -22.29 11.31 8.63
N SER A 706 -23.02 12.10 7.84
CA SER A 706 -24.42 12.49 8.16
C SER A 706 -25.38 11.29 8.19
N SER A 707 -24.98 10.16 7.60
CA SER A 707 -25.72 8.90 7.66
C SER A 707 -25.37 8.02 8.87
N VAL A 708 -24.32 8.38 9.62
CA VAL A 708 -23.93 7.73 10.87
C VAL A 708 -24.89 8.18 11.96
N VAL A 709 -25.85 7.33 12.32
CA VAL A 709 -26.83 7.65 13.35
C VAL A 709 -26.30 7.19 14.71
N SER A 710 -26.09 8.13 15.63
CA SER A 710 -25.79 7.80 17.02
C SER A 710 -26.95 6.98 17.65
N ASN A 711 -26.65 6.12 18.62
CA ASN A 711 -27.55 5.11 19.22
C ASN A 711 -28.87 5.69 19.86
N ASN A 712 -29.16 6.98 19.69
CA ASN A 712 -30.29 7.64 20.35
C ASN A 712 -31.59 7.74 19.52
N GLU A 713 -31.61 7.34 18.24
CA GLU A 713 -32.84 7.26 17.47
C GLU A 713 -33.13 5.84 17.01
N GLU A 714 -34.24 5.25 17.47
CA GLU A 714 -34.78 3.99 16.95
C GLU A 714 -35.25 4.18 15.49
N PHE A 715 -34.38 4.10 14.52
CA PHE A 715 -34.78 3.65 13.20
C PHE A 715 -35.01 2.15 13.25
N ALA A 716 -36.25 1.74 13.05
CA ALA A 716 -36.62 0.35 13.00
C ALA A 716 -35.73 -0.43 12.07
N SER A 717 -34.78 -1.21 12.61
CA SER A 717 -34.07 -2.26 11.91
C SER A 717 -35.06 -3.37 11.63
N SER A 718 -35.97 -3.15 10.68
CA SER A 718 -36.76 -4.21 10.11
C SER A 718 -35.83 -4.98 9.18
N GLY A 719 -35.82 -6.30 9.28
CA GLY A 719 -35.10 -7.24 8.45
C GLY A 719 -35.47 -7.24 6.97
N ASP A 720 -35.51 -6.09 6.35
CA ASP A 720 -35.99 -5.84 4.99
C ASP A 720 -34.78 -5.73 4.04
N GLN A 721 -33.90 -6.76 4.03
CA GLN A 721 -32.87 -6.84 2.99
C GLN A 721 -33.47 -7.27 1.66
N PHE A 722 -33.05 -6.61 0.57
CA PHE A 722 -33.36 -7.07 -0.78
C PHE A 722 -32.44 -8.24 -1.18
N THR A 723 -32.86 -9.03 -2.17
CA THR A 723 -32.03 -10.07 -2.77
C THR A 723 -31.65 -9.73 -4.18
N ILE A 724 -30.47 -10.17 -4.61
CA ILE A 724 -29.92 -9.99 -5.97
C ILE A 724 -29.78 -11.38 -6.59
N ALA A 725 -30.42 -11.65 -7.73
CA ALA A 725 -30.29 -12.93 -8.42
C ALA A 725 -30.41 -12.78 -9.96
N PRO A 726 -29.50 -13.36 -10.75
CA PRO A 726 -28.26 -14.00 -10.33
C PRO A 726 -27.25 -13.00 -9.79
N ASN A 727 -26.38 -13.44 -8.92
CA ASN A 727 -25.18 -12.71 -8.50
C ASN A 727 -24.05 -13.76 -8.29
N PRO A 728 -23.07 -13.85 -9.18
CA PRO A 728 -22.74 -12.90 -10.28
C PRO A 728 -23.77 -12.81 -11.41
N ALA A 729 -23.88 -11.62 -12.01
CA ALA A 729 -24.79 -11.29 -13.12
C ALA A 729 -24.00 -11.00 -14.40
N SER A 730 -24.55 -11.38 -15.59
CA SER A 730 -23.90 -11.10 -16.87
C SER A 730 -24.65 -10.09 -17.74
N THR A 731 -25.98 -10.04 -17.69
CA THR A 731 -26.78 -9.11 -18.50
C THR A 731 -27.76 -8.32 -17.64
N TYR A 732 -28.35 -8.95 -16.66
CA TYR A 732 -29.25 -8.32 -15.69
C TYR A 732 -29.24 -9.07 -14.36
N ALA A 733 -29.59 -8.37 -13.29
CA ALA A 733 -29.92 -8.92 -11.99
C ALA A 733 -31.36 -8.58 -11.62
N ILE A 734 -32.07 -9.54 -11.03
CA ILE A 734 -33.41 -9.34 -10.45
C ILE A 734 -33.20 -8.90 -9.00
N ILE A 735 -33.70 -7.74 -8.67
CA ILE A 735 -33.70 -7.21 -7.31
C ILE A 735 -35.07 -7.48 -6.72
N THR A 736 -35.12 -8.17 -5.59
CA THR A 736 -36.38 -8.48 -4.92
C THR A 736 -36.36 -7.90 -3.50
N LEU A 737 -37.31 -7.02 -3.22
CA LEU A 737 -37.54 -6.44 -1.89
C LEU A 737 -38.42 -7.35 -1.02
N PRO A 738 -38.27 -7.31 0.30
CA PRO A 738 -39.12 -8.09 1.21
C PRO A 738 -40.62 -7.73 1.08
N LYS A 739 -40.94 -6.49 0.79
CA LYS A 739 -42.27 -5.97 0.57
C LYS A 739 -42.34 -4.97 -0.57
N THR A 740 -43.53 -4.72 -1.10
CA THR A 740 -43.74 -3.69 -2.14
C THR A 740 -43.43 -2.30 -1.57
N ALA A 741 -42.59 -1.53 -2.26
CA ALA A 741 -42.29 -0.14 -1.93
C ALA A 741 -42.94 0.81 -2.97
N GLN A 742 -43.45 1.97 -2.49
CA GLN A 742 -44.10 2.97 -3.37
C GLN A 742 -43.06 3.74 -4.20
N GLN A 743 -41.90 4.02 -3.60
CA GLN A 743 -40.76 4.64 -4.28
C GLN A 743 -39.50 3.83 -3.99
N ILE A 744 -38.71 3.59 -5.02
CA ILE A 744 -37.44 2.86 -4.92
C ILE A 744 -36.37 3.63 -5.71
N SER A 745 -35.30 4.00 -5.07
CA SER A 745 -34.07 4.45 -5.73
C SER A 745 -33.07 3.32 -5.72
N ALA A 746 -32.54 2.95 -6.89
CA ALA A 746 -31.50 1.94 -7.06
C ALA A 746 -30.27 2.59 -7.66
N ILE A 747 -29.18 2.60 -6.93
CA ILE A 747 -27.93 3.27 -7.31
C ILE A 747 -26.81 2.22 -7.29
N VAL A 748 -26.08 2.10 -8.39
CA VAL A 748 -24.91 1.21 -8.50
C VAL A 748 -23.65 2.06 -8.45
N TYR A 749 -22.75 1.69 -7.57
CA TYR A 749 -21.43 2.30 -7.42
C TYR A 749 -20.35 1.31 -7.87
N ASN A 750 -19.26 1.81 -8.46
CA ASN A 750 -18.04 1.03 -8.61
C ASN A 750 -17.25 0.95 -7.28
N SER A 751 -16.09 0.28 -7.29
CA SER A 751 -15.23 0.15 -6.09
C SER A 751 -14.63 1.48 -5.62
N PHE A 752 -14.67 2.52 -6.44
CA PHE A 752 -14.18 3.86 -6.09
C PHE A 752 -15.29 4.79 -5.53
N GLY A 753 -16.53 4.26 -5.44
CA GLY A 753 -17.68 5.03 -4.96
C GLY A 753 -18.33 5.94 -6.01
N GLU A 754 -17.94 5.81 -7.31
CA GLU A 754 -18.57 6.55 -8.39
C GLU A 754 -19.92 5.95 -8.75
N VAL A 755 -20.92 6.80 -8.99
CA VAL A 755 -22.26 6.37 -9.45
C VAL A 755 -22.21 5.97 -10.91
N ILE A 756 -22.43 4.69 -11.17
CA ILE A 756 -22.44 4.14 -12.54
C ILE A 756 -23.86 3.99 -13.11
N ILE A 757 -24.82 3.61 -12.27
CA ILE A 757 -26.23 3.49 -12.64
C ILE A 757 -27.08 4.15 -11.55
N GLN A 758 -28.07 4.95 -11.94
CA GLN A 758 -29.08 5.47 -11.04
C GLN A 758 -30.46 5.32 -11.68
N ASN A 759 -31.30 4.49 -11.10
CA ASN A 759 -32.64 4.20 -11.57
C ASN A 759 -33.67 4.41 -10.45
N SER A 760 -34.90 4.80 -10.83
CA SER A 760 -36.03 4.88 -9.92
C SER A 760 -37.15 3.96 -10.37
N TYR A 761 -37.77 3.26 -9.41
CA TYR A 761 -38.88 2.37 -9.63
C TYR A 761 -40.01 2.74 -8.67
N SER A 762 -41.24 2.35 -8.99
CA SER A 762 -42.41 2.65 -8.16
C SER A 762 -43.38 1.47 -8.08
N ASN A 763 -44.05 1.36 -6.94
CA ASN A 763 -45.05 0.33 -6.66
C ASN A 763 -44.59 -1.09 -7.01
N SER A 764 -43.34 -1.43 -6.63
CA SER A 764 -42.74 -2.69 -6.99
C SER A 764 -42.15 -3.45 -5.81
N GLN A 765 -42.25 -4.76 -5.86
CA GLN A 765 -41.55 -5.67 -4.96
C GLN A 765 -40.31 -6.30 -5.65
N SER A 766 -40.31 -6.32 -6.99
CA SER A 766 -39.18 -6.88 -7.74
C SER A 766 -39.00 -6.12 -9.06
N PHE A 767 -37.76 -5.92 -9.48
CA PHE A 767 -37.44 -5.25 -10.73
C PHE A 767 -36.13 -5.79 -11.33
N ASN A 768 -35.94 -5.60 -12.61
CA ASN A 768 -34.73 -5.96 -13.33
C ASN A 768 -33.77 -4.78 -13.36
N LEU A 769 -32.55 -4.99 -12.91
CA LEU A 769 -31.43 -4.07 -13.07
C LEU A 769 -30.53 -4.58 -14.22
N SER A 770 -30.42 -3.81 -15.29
CA SER A 770 -29.52 -4.14 -16.40
C SER A 770 -28.08 -3.86 -16.01
N VAL A 771 -27.19 -4.84 -16.21
CA VAL A 771 -25.75 -4.73 -15.98
C VAL A 771 -24.93 -4.98 -17.26
N SER A 772 -25.61 -5.12 -18.43
CA SER A 772 -24.97 -5.48 -19.70
C SER A 772 -23.94 -4.47 -20.23
N ASN A 773 -23.96 -3.25 -19.72
CA ASN A 773 -23.02 -2.19 -20.10
C ASN A 773 -21.94 -1.97 -19.05
N LEU A 774 -21.91 -2.79 -18.00
CA LEU A 774 -20.87 -2.72 -16.98
C LEU A 774 -19.71 -3.63 -17.35
N ALA A 775 -18.50 -3.20 -17.10
CA ALA A 775 -17.32 -4.05 -17.16
C ALA A 775 -17.39 -5.18 -16.12
N SER A 776 -16.73 -6.29 -16.38
CA SER A 776 -16.62 -7.36 -15.39
C SER A 776 -15.92 -6.86 -14.13
N GLY A 777 -16.52 -7.08 -12.97
CA GLY A 777 -15.97 -6.56 -11.73
C GLY A 777 -16.97 -6.54 -10.57
N THR A 778 -16.53 -5.95 -9.46
CA THR A 778 -17.33 -5.76 -8.25
C THR A 778 -17.95 -4.37 -8.22
N TYR A 779 -19.25 -4.33 -7.92
CA TYR A 779 -20.06 -3.13 -7.76
C TYR A 779 -20.84 -3.20 -6.45
N PHE A 780 -21.37 -2.06 -6.02
CA PHE A 780 -22.21 -1.94 -4.82
C PHE A 780 -23.56 -1.36 -5.20
N LEU A 781 -24.63 -2.14 -4.96
CA LEU A 781 -26.00 -1.71 -5.22
C LEU A 781 -26.64 -1.18 -3.96
N ARG A 782 -26.95 0.11 -3.94
CA ARG A 782 -27.74 0.77 -2.90
C ARG A 782 -29.20 0.83 -3.33
N ILE A 783 -30.07 0.36 -2.44
CA ILE A 783 -31.53 0.47 -2.57
C ILE A 783 -32.03 1.36 -1.46
N GLU A 784 -32.78 2.39 -1.84
CA GLU A 784 -33.48 3.29 -0.93
C GLU A 784 -34.97 3.25 -1.21
N THR A 785 -35.76 3.16 -0.15
CA THR A 785 -37.21 3.22 -0.17
C THR A 785 -37.68 4.28 0.82
N GLU A 786 -38.98 4.55 0.90
CA GLU A 786 -39.58 5.45 1.88
C GLU A 786 -39.34 5.03 3.36
N SER A 787 -38.90 3.79 3.59
CA SER A 787 -38.78 3.22 4.95
C SER A 787 -37.46 2.53 5.25
N ALA A 788 -36.58 2.36 4.26
CA ALA A 788 -35.32 1.61 4.43
C ALA A 788 -34.26 2.01 3.41
N ARG A 789 -33.00 1.94 3.83
CA ARG A 789 -31.82 2.03 2.99
C ARG A 789 -30.97 0.78 3.20
N SER A 790 -30.49 0.15 2.14
CA SER A 790 -29.63 -1.03 2.22
C SER A 790 -28.67 -1.08 1.05
N ILE A 791 -27.45 -1.58 1.27
CA ILE A 791 -26.41 -1.72 0.26
C ILE A 791 -25.97 -3.19 0.22
N GLN A 792 -25.78 -3.74 -0.98
CA GLN A 792 -25.24 -5.08 -1.17
C GLN A 792 -24.25 -5.11 -2.33
N LYS A 793 -23.31 -6.05 -2.27
CA LYS A 793 -22.34 -6.32 -3.32
C LYS A 793 -23.02 -6.96 -4.53
N LEU A 794 -22.73 -6.42 -5.73
CA LEU A 794 -23.14 -6.93 -7.04
C LEU A 794 -21.88 -7.28 -7.83
N VAL A 795 -21.75 -8.52 -8.25
CA VAL A 795 -20.64 -8.98 -9.09
C VAL A 795 -21.13 -9.11 -10.53
N VAL A 796 -20.40 -8.53 -11.48
CA VAL A 796 -20.69 -8.56 -12.93
C VAL A 796 -19.63 -9.41 -13.62
N LEU A 797 -20.08 -10.36 -14.50
CA LEU A 797 -19.23 -11.29 -15.26
C LEU A 797 -18.86 -10.72 -16.62
#